data_a0a5c899d01e686e94efc0b4fed75515
#
_entry.id   a0a5c899d01e686e94efc0b4fed75515
#
_cell.length_a   1.000
_cell.length_b   1.000
_cell.length_c   1.000
_cell.angle_alpha   90.00
_cell.angle_beta   90.00
_cell.angle_gamma   90.00
#
_symmetry.space_group_name_H-M   'P 1'
#
loop_
_entity.id
_entity.type
_entity.pdbx_description
1 polymer ?
#
loop_
_entity_poly.entity_id
_entity_poly.type
_entity_poly.pdbx_seq_one_letter_code
_entity_poly.pdbx_strand_id
1 'polypeptide(L)'
;MEYNYAFLILLLPFLSFLVLGLVGMKMKRPVAALIGTVLMGCVFAMSVYTAYEYFFAVGRDASTGMYPTVTVFNFTWLKFTELLTFNIGFRLSPISVLMLIVITTVSFMVHIYSFGYMAERDENYKVEEYEKGMQRFYAYLSLFTMSMLGLVVATNIFQMYLFWELVGVCSYLLIGFYYPKHAAVHASKKAFIVTRFADLFFLIGILFYSFYVGTFNYDLNAQPELQSSLAGAAWVMPVALFLMFIGGAGKSAMFPLHIWLPDAMEGPTPVSALIHAATMVVAGVYQVASLFPIWVEYAPNTLHYVAYIAAFTAFYAAAVACCQRDIKRGLAFSTISQIAYMLVALGVCFAVDNHHGGLGYMAGIFHLFTHAMFKALLFLCSGAIIVIIGSNFKEYMGGLHKYMPITNICFLIGCLAIAGIPPFAGFFSKDEIITACFQFSPFMGYFMTLVAGMTAFYMFRLYYVIFWGQSYYELDPENRRKPQEVPFVMWGPLVFLAAISCVCGLIPFGHFVSATGQSYDIHIDTQVAFTSIVVAVIGIALATYMYAPKKTPLADTLAKKMPKLHKAALNRFYIDDAWQFFTHKIVFGLFSKPIAWFDRHVIDGTFNFMAWGTQEAGETIRPWQSGDVRSYAIWFLTGTVALTLCLLALL
;
A
#
# COMPACT_ATOMS: atom_id res chain seq x y z
N MET A 1 7.57 23.96 22.54
CA MET A 1 6.12 24.05 22.26
C MET A 1 5.52 22.65 22.42
N GLU A 2 4.38 22.57 23.05
CA GLU A 2 3.73 21.27 23.27
C GLU A 2 2.79 20.99 22.09
N TYR A 3 3.12 19.99 21.26
CA TYR A 3 2.27 19.52 20.15
C TYR A 3 1.03 18.76 20.66
N ASN A 4 0.48 19.13 21.81
CA ASN A 4 -0.61 18.39 22.47
C ASN A 4 -1.87 18.25 21.59
N TYR A 5 -2.09 19.16 20.65
CA TYR A 5 -3.20 19.07 19.69
C TYR A 5 -3.00 17.98 18.63
N ALA A 6 -1.76 17.51 18.42
CA ALA A 6 -1.45 16.59 17.30
C ALA A 6 -2.15 15.23 17.44
N PHE A 7 -2.56 14.81 18.66
CA PHE A 7 -3.37 13.59 18.81
C PHE A 7 -4.73 13.69 18.09
N LEU A 8 -5.26 14.90 17.88
CA LEU A 8 -6.50 15.12 17.12
C LEU A 8 -6.34 14.73 15.65
N ILE A 9 -5.12 14.73 15.10
CA ILE A 9 -4.84 14.28 13.73
C ILE A 9 -5.25 12.81 13.55
N LEU A 10 -5.10 11.97 14.59
CA LEU A 10 -5.57 10.58 14.59
C LEU A 10 -7.02 10.46 15.05
N LEU A 11 -7.42 11.25 16.03
CA LEU A 11 -8.73 11.13 16.65
C LEU A 11 -9.86 11.55 15.70
N LEU A 12 -9.70 12.64 14.95
CA LEU A 12 -10.77 13.16 14.08
C LEU A 12 -11.17 12.18 12.96
N PRO A 13 -10.26 11.54 12.21
CA PRO A 13 -10.64 10.54 11.22
C PRO A 13 -11.26 9.30 11.87
N PHE A 14 -10.82 8.92 13.08
CA PHE A 14 -11.41 7.83 13.84
C PHE A 14 -12.85 8.15 14.28
N LEU A 15 -13.09 9.36 14.79
CA LEU A 15 -14.43 9.83 15.11
C LEU A 15 -15.33 9.90 13.86
N SER A 16 -14.79 10.36 12.73
CA SER A 16 -15.49 10.32 11.44
C SER A 16 -15.93 8.90 11.10
N PHE A 17 -15.03 7.92 11.22
CA PHE A 17 -15.35 6.51 11.01
C PHE A 17 -16.45 6.02 11.95
N LEU A 18 -16.35 6.29 13.25
CA LEU A 18 -17.35 5.86 14.24
C LEU A 18 -18.73 6.48 13.96
N VAL A 19 -18.78 7.79 13.76
CA VAL A 19 -20.05 8.50 13.49
C VAL A 19 -20.71 8.01 12.21
N LEU A 20 -19.94 7.92 11.13
CA LEU A 20 -20.45 7.48 9.83
C LEU A 20 -20.73 5.97 9.79
N GLY A 21 -19.98 5.15 10.52
CA GLY A 21 -20.21 3.71 10.62
C GLY A 21 -21.42 3.34 11.46
N LEU A 22 -21.64 4.00 12.59
CA LEU A 22 -22.72 3.68 13.52
C LEU A 22 -24.06 4.37 13.18
N VAL A 23 -23.98 5.64 12.77
CA VAL A 23 -25.16 6.48 12.56
C VAL A 23 -25.35 6.88 11.10
N GLY A 24 -24.32 6.78 10.29
CA GLY A 24 -24.30 7.28 8.90
C GLY A 24 -25.39 6.71 8.01
N MET A 25 -25.77 5.44 8.20
CA MET A 25 -26.87 4.81 7.44
C MET A 25 -28.23 5.50 7.64
N LYS A 26 -28.42 6.19 8.76
CA LYS A 26 -29.63 6.98 9.05
C LYS A 26 -29.54 8.42 8.52
N MET A 27 -28.36 8.85 8.09
CA MET A 27 -28.13 10.21 7.57
C MET A 27 -28.41 10.29 6.07
N LYS A 28 -28.77 11.49 5.61
CA LYS A 28 -28.81 11.80 4.16
C LYS A 28 -27.39 11.70 3.61
N ARG A 29 -27.23 11.15 2.39
CA ARG A 29 -25.94 10.95 1.71
C ARG A 29 -25.05 12.20 1.67
N PRO A 30 -25.56 13.40 1.26
CA PRO A 30 -24.73 14.61 1.23
C PRO A 30 -24.21 15.02 2.62
N VAL A 31 -25.02 14.79 3.67
CA VAL A 31 -24.62 15.14 5.06
C VAL A 31 -23.47 14.25 5.52
N ALA A 32 -23.55 12.94 5.27
CA ALA A 32 -22.47 12.02 5.62
C ALA A 32 -21.16 12.36 4.89
N ALA A 33 -21.24 12.65 3.60
CA ALA A 33 -20.09 13.07 2.82
C ALA A 33 -19.50 14.40 3.30
N LEU A 34 -20.35 15.37 3.66
CA LEU A 34 -19.93 16.66 4.20
C LEU A 34 -19.19 16.49 5.54
N ILE A 35 -19.72 15.67 6.47
CA ILE A 35 -19.07 15.39 7.76
C ILE A 35 -17.67 14.79 7.53
N GLY A 36 -17.56 13.74 6.70
CA GLY A 36 -16.27 13.12 6.40
C GLY A 36 -15.28 14.10 5.78
N THR A 37 -15.74 14.92 4.83
CA THR A 37 -14.88 15.89 4.14
C THR A 37 -14.44 17.04 5.05
N VAL A 38 -15.33 17.58 5.88
CA VAL A 38 -14.99 18.68 6.81
C VAL A 38 -14.01 18.20 7.87
N LEU A 39 -14.25 17.04 8.50
CA LEU A 39 -13.32 16.50 9.49
C LEU A 39 -11.95 16.22 8.87
N MET A 40 -11.90 15.70 7.63
CA MET A 40 -10.64 15.49 6.92
C MET A 40 -9.95 16.82 6.56
N GLY A 41 -10.70 17.87 6.25
CA GLY A 41 -10.19 19.23 6.05
C GLY A 41 -9.54 19.80 7.32
N CYS A 42 -10.15 19.57 8.48
CA CYS A 42 -9.54 19.93 9.77
C CYS A 42 -8.23 19.19 10.02
N VAL A 43 -8.19 17.88 9.73
CA VAL A 43 -6.97 17.06 9.86
C VAL A 43 -5.86 17.56 8.91
N PHE A 44 -6.22 17.91 7.67
CA PHE A 44 -5.28 18.50 6.72
C PHE A 44 -4.70 19.83 7.24
N ALA A 45 -5.57 20.74 7.69
CA ALA A 45 -5.12 22.05 8.23
C ALA A 45 -4.20 21.87 9.44
N MET A 46 -4.53 20.97 10.37
CA MET A 46 -3.69 20.67 11.52
C MET A 46 -2.35 20.05 11.13
N SER A 47 -2.33 19.17 10.12
CA SER A 47 -1.09 18.57 9.63
C SER A 47 -0.17 19.59 8.97
N VAL A 48 -0.73 20.52 8.18
CA VAL A 48 0.02 21.65 7.60
C VAL A 48 0.57 22.56 8.69
N TYR A 49 -0.24 22.89 9.70
CA TYR A 49 0.20 23.68 10.84
C TYR A 49 1.32 22.99 11.62
N THR A 50 1.19 21.68 11.89
CA THR A 50 2.24 20.89 12.55
C THR A 50 3.54 20.91 11.75
N ALA A 51 3.46 20.79 10.43
CA ALA A 51 4.63 20.84 9.55
C ALA A 51 5.28 22.22 9.54
N TYR A 52 4.49 23.31 9.53
CA TYR A 52 5.00 24.66 9.64
C TYR A 52 5.73 24.87 10.98
N GLU A 53 5.12 24.49 12.10
CA GLU A 53 5.77 24.58 13.40
C GLU A 53 7.06 23.76 13.45
N TYR A 54 7.03 22.52 12.99
CA TYR A 54 8.16 21.61 13.08
C TYR A 54 9.35 22.06 12.24
N PHE A 55 9.13 22.42 10.98
CA PHE A 55 10.21 22.74 10.05
C PHE A 55 10.69 24.20 10.13
N PHE A 56 9.81 25.15 10.46
CA PHE A 56 10.12 26.59 10.38
C PHE A 56 10.12 27.30 11.73
N ALA A 57 9.23 26.96 12.66
CA ALA A 57 9.18 27.62 13.95
C ALA A 57 10.16 27.02 14.97
N VAL A 58 10.22 25.71 15.09
CA VAL A 58 11.20 24.96 15.91
C VAL A 58 12.51 24.84 15.15
N GLY A 59 12.45 24.37 13.92
CA GLY A 59 13.60 24.26 13.05
C GLY A 59 14.62 23.21 13.50
N ARG A 60 15.84 23.37 13.02
CA ARG A 60 16.98 22.52 13.37
C ARG A 60 17.60 22.96 14.69
N ASP A 61 18.04 21.99 15.49
CA ASP A 61 18.82 22.25 16.69
C ASP A 61 20.16 22.92 16.31
N ALA A 62 20.46 24.04 16.92
CA ALA A 62 21.66 24.82 16.63
C ALA A 62 22.97 24.07 16.98
N SER A 63 22.91 23.10 17.89
CA SER A 63 24.09 22.35 18.34
C SER A 63 24.40 21.14 17.42
N THR A 64 23.37 20.47 16.93
CA THR A 64 23.50 19.24 16.12
C THR A 64 23.28 19.47 14.62
N GLY A 65 22.62 20.57 14.24
CA GLY A 65 22.18 20.85 12.87
C GLY A 65 21.06 19.94 12.38
N MET A 66 20.47 19.11 13.25
CA MET A 66 19.44 18.14 12.94
C MET A 66 18.07 18.61 13.44
N TYR A 67 17.00 18.12 12.80
CA TYR A 67 15.65 18.28 13.33
C TYR A 67 15.44 17.36 14.53
N PRO A 68 14.86 17.85 15.65
CA PRO A 68 14.62 17.03 16.83
C PRO A 68 13.52 15.99 16.57
N THR A 69 13.71 14.79 17.09
CA THR A 69 12.60 13.83 17.19
C THR A 69 11.76 14.17 18.41
N VAL A 70 10.47 14.48 18.21
CA VAL A 70 9.54 14.86 19.27
C VAL A 70 8.54 13.74 19.52
N THR A 71 8.47 13.26 20.75
CA THR A 71 7.43 12.34 21.19
C THR A 71 6.34 13.13 21.90
N VAL A 72 5.15 13.22 21.27
CA VAL A 72 4.02 14.02 21.80
C VAL A 72 3.41 13.36 23.02
N PHE A 73 3.15 12.06 22.90
CA PHE A 73 2.77 11.19 24.02
C PHE A 73 3.29 9.78 23.77
N ASN A 74 3.47 9.03 24.84
CA ASN A 74 3.86 7.62 24.79
C ASN A 74 3.42 6.94 26.09
N PHE A 75 2.54 5.96 26.01
CA PHE A 75 2.08 5.21 27.16
C PHE A 75 2.25 3.71 26.94
N THR A 76 2.60 3.00 27.99
CA THR A 76 2.76 1.55 27.96
C THR A 76 1.39 0.88 28.01
N TRP A 77 1.05 0.14 26.94
CA TRP A 77 -0.18 -0.63 26.86
C TRP A 77 0.00 -2.07 27.34
N LEU A 78 1.07 -2.76 26.88
CA LEU A 78 1.36 -4.14 27.26
C LEU A 78 2.82 -4.25 27.76
N LYS A 79 3.01 -5.02 28.83
CA LYS A 79 4.31 -5.45 29.32
C LYS A 79 4.47 -6.94 29.03
N PHE A 80 5.44 -7.30 28.19
CA PHE A 80 5.79 -8.70 27.93
C PHE A 80 6.84 -9.19 28.93
N THR A 81 7.86 -8.37 29.17
CA THR A 81 8.89 -8.55 30.20
C THR A 81 9.20 -7.20 30.83
N GLU A 82 10.10 -7.13 31.81
CA GLU A 82 10.51 -5.84 32.39
C GLU A 82 11.20 -4.91 31.36
N LEU A 83 11.91 -5.50 30.41
CA LEU A 83 12.60 -4.77 29.33
C LEU A 83 11.73 -4.59 28.08
N LEU A 84 10.98 -5.62 27.69
CA LEU A 84 10.18 -5.60 26.48
C LEU A 84 8.76 -5.10 26.74
N THR A 85 8.54 -3.82 26.49
CA THR A 85 7.25 -3.16 26.66
C THR A 85 6.69 -2.70 25.32
N PHE A 86 5.40 -2.84 25.14
CA PHE A 86 4.68 -2.29 24.00
C PHE A 86 4.04 -0.97 24.38
N ASN A 87 4.51 0.08 23.73
CA ASN A 87 4.04 1.44 23.93
C ASN A 87 3.18 1.87 22.75
N ILE A 88 2.14 2.66 23.04
CA ILE A 88 1.37 3.40 22.03
C ILE A 88 1.66 4.86 22.21
N GLY A 89 2.08 5.53 21.14
CA GLY A 89 2.46 6.92 21.19
C GLY A 89 2.35 7.64 19.86
N PHE A 90 2.77 8.88 19.85
CA PHE A 90 2.79 9.76 18.69
C PHE A 90 4.16 10.41 18.58
N ARG A 91 4.89 10.08 17.51
CA ARG A 91 6.25 10.54 17.25
C ARG A 91 6.28 11.42 16.00
N LEU A 92 6.92 12.59 16.14
CA LEU A 92 7.26 13.48 15.04
C LEU A 92 8.73 13.37 14.70
N SER A 93 9.02 13.09 13.45
CA SER A 93 10.33 13.09 12.83
C SER A 93 10.23 13.74 11.45
N PRO A 94 11.33 14.14 10.79
CA PRO A 94 11.24 14.77 9.45
C PRO A 94 10.40 13.98 8.45
N ILE A 95 10.61 12.67 8.39
CA ILE A 95 9.84 11.80 7.47
C ILE A 95 8.39 11.61 7.90
N SER A 96 8.10 11.54 9.21
CA SER A 96 6.71 11.39 9.67
C SER A 96 5.90 12.65 9.42
N VAL A 97 6.47 13.83 9.69
CA VAL A 97 5.83 15.13 9.43
C VAL A 97 5.58 15.33 7.94
N LEU A 98 6.55 14.97 7.08
CA LEU A 98 6.36 14.96 5.64
C LEU A 98 5.21 14.06 5.22
N MET A 99 5.16 12.84 5.77
CA MET A 99 4.09 11.88 5.47
C MET A 99 2.72 12.36 5.96
N LEU A 100 2.65 13.09 7.08
CA LEU A 100 1.39 13.73 7.50
C LEU A 100 0.87 14.67 6.41
N ILE A 101 1.73 15.53 5.81
CA ILE A 101 1.34 16.40 4.70
C ILE A 101 0.85 15.57 3.50
N VAL A 102 1.63 14.58 3.08
CA VAL A 102 1.33 13.75 1.91
C VAL A 102 -0.02 13.05 2.05
N ILE A 103 -0.21 12.33 3.16
CA ILE A 103 -1.41 11.55 3.41
C ILE A 103 -2.64 12.44 3.51
N THR A 104 -2.55 13.53 4.28
CA THR A 104 -3.71 14.39 4.52
C THR A 104 -4.09 15.23 3.30
N THR A 105 -3.11 15.70 2.51
CA THR A 105 -3.37 16.41 1.25
C THR A 105 -4.12 15.52 0.26
N VAL A 106 -3.58 14.33 -0.02
CA VAL A 106 -4.21 13.41 -0.96
C VAL A 106 -5.57 12.93 -0.44
N SER A 107 -5.67 12.58 0.85
CA SER A 107 -6.93 12.13 1.43
C SER A 107 -8.00 13.21 1.39
N PHE A 108 -7.67 14.47 1.69
CA PHE A 108 -8.61 15.58 1.62
C PHE A 108 -9.12 15.82 0.20
N MET A 109 -8.22 15.82 -0.80
CA MET A 109 -8.60 15.94 -2.20
C MET A 109 -9.49 14.77 -2.66
N VAL A 110 -9.18 13.55 -2.21
CA VAL A 110 -9.99 12.36 -2.48
C VAL A 110 -11.38 12.46 -1.83
N HIS A 111 -11.48 12.97 -0.60
CA HIS A 111 -12.80 13.17 0.05
C HIS A 111 -13.66 14.17 -0.73
N ILE A 112 -13.11 15.31 -1.15
CA ILE A 112 -13.84 16.30 -1.99
C ILE A 112 -14.28 15.65 -3.30
N TYR A 113 -13.34 15.03 -4.02
CA TYR A 113 -13.60 14.39 -5.32
C TYR A 113 -14.67 13.30 -5.22
N SER A 114 -14.65 12.50 -4.16
CA SER A 114 -15.57 11.38 -3.96
C SER A 114 -17.03 11.80 -3.84
N PHE A 115 -17.30 13.03 -3.42
CA PHE A 115 -18.66 13.56 -3.37
C PHE A 115 -19.28 13.57 -4.77
N GLY A 116 -18.59 14.14 -5.75
CA GLY A 116 -19.05 14.15 -7.15
C GLY A 116 -18.98 12.76 -7.79
N TYR A 117 -17.88 12.03 -7.59
CA TYR A 117 -17.67 10.71 -8.18
C TYR A 117 -18.78 9.71 -7.81
N MET A 118 -19.17 9.63 -6.54
CA MET A 118 -20.20 8.69 -6.10
C MET A 118 -21.59 9.08 -6.59
N ALA A 119 -21.88 10.39 -6.71
CA ALA A 119 -23.15 10.88 -7.25
C ALA A 119 -23.25 10.62 -8.76
N GLU A 120 -22.24 11.01 -9.54
CA GLU A 120 -22.17 10.79 -11.00
C GLU A 120 -22.19 9.31 -11.37
N ARG A 121 -21.49 8.47 -10.57
CA ARG A 121 -21.52 7.02 -10.76
C ARG A 121 -22.93 6.48 -10.59
N ASP A 122 -23.61 6.83 -9.51
CA ASP A 122 -24.94 6.31 -9.19
C ASP A 122 -25.97 6.71 -10.26
N GLU A 123 -25.84 7.91 -10.83
CA GLU A 123 -26.67 8.39 -11.91
C GLU A 123 -26.35 7.72 -13.25
N ASN A 124 -25.07 7.71 -13.65
CA ASN A 124 -24.65 7.24 -14.96
C ASN A 124 -24.78 5.71 -15.13
N TYR A 125 -24.58 4.94 -14.07
CA TYR A 125 -24.67 3.48 -14.10
C TYR A 125 -26.02 2.94 -13.62
N LYS A 126 -26.98 3.82 -13.27
CA LYS A 126 -28.31 3.43 -12.73
C LYS A 126 -28.18 2.41 -11.60
N VAL A 127 -27.31 2.74 -10.63
CA VAL A 127 -26.99 1.83 -9.52
C VAL A 127 -28.23 1.61 -8.65
N GLU A 128 -28.54 0.35 -8.35
CA GLU A 128 -29.64 -0.01 -7.46
C GLU A 128 -29.46 0.58 -6.06
N GLU A 129 -30.56 0.86 -5.37
CA GLU A 129 -30.54 1.56 -4.07
C GLU A 129 -29.69 0.82 -3.02
N TYR A 130 -29.74 -0.51 -2.99
CA TYR A 130 -28.96 -1.32 -2.06
C TYR A 130 -27.45 -1.36 -2.35
N GLU A 131 -27.04 -1.02 -3.58
CA GLU A 131 -25.63 -0.90 -3.97
C GLU A 131 -25.06 0.48 -3.64
N LYS A 132 -25.93 1.48 -3.45
CA LYS A 132 -25.52 2.82 -3.07
C LYS A 132 -25.00 2.79 -1.63
N GLY A 133 -23.79 3.27 -1.41
CA GLY A 133 -23.14 3.16 -0.12
C GLY A 133 -22.22 4.34 0.21
N MET A 134 -22.62 5.58 -0.15
CA MET A 134 -21.80 6.78 0.08
C MET A 134 -21.40 6.92 1.57
N GLN A 135 -22.33 6.67 2.51
CA GLN A 135 -22.04 6.76 3.94
C GLN A 135 -20.99 5.75 4.38
N ARG A 136 -21.15 4.49 3.97
CA ARG A 136 -20.19 3.41 4.22
C ARG A 136 -18.84 3.69 3.56
N PHE A 137 -18.85 4.27 2.36
CA PHE A 137 -17.65 4.65 1.64
C PHE A 137 -16.81 5.66 2.43
N TYR A 138 -17.43 6.74 2.91
CA TYR A 138 -16.74 7.75 3.70
C TYR A 138 -16.26 7.22 5.06
N ALA A 139 -17.02 6.32 5.71
CA ALA A 139 -16.58 5.66 6.93
C ALA A 139 -15.27 4.87 6.69
N TYR A 140 -15.23 4.03 5.66
CA TYR A 140 -14.04 3.23 5.33
C TYR A 140 -12.87 4.10 4.90
N LEU A 141 -13.13 5.18 4.16
CA LEU A 141 -12.10 6.12 3.72
C LEU A 141 -11.44 6.84 4.89
N SER A 142 -12.25 7.27 5.87
CA SER A 142 -11.77 7.90 7.11
C SER A 142 -10.93 6.93 7.95
N LEU A 143 -11.38 5.67 8.12
CA LEU A 143 -10.62 4.65 8.84
C LEU A 143 -9.29 4.34 8.15
N PHE A 144 -9.28 4.26 6.82
CA PHE A 144 -8.08 4.01 6.04
C PHE A 144 -7.05 5.14 6.21
N THR A 145 -7.51 6.39 6.17
CA THR A 145 -6.64 7.55 6.41
C THR A 145 -6.06 7.54 7.83
N MET A 146 -6.91 7.29 8.84
CA MET A 146 -6.48 7.16 10.23
C MET A 146 -5.44 6.06 10.41
N SER A 147 -5.65 4.91 9.78
CA SER A 147 -4.72 3.78 9.85
C SER A 147 -3.34 4.13 9.31
N MET A 148 -3.28 4.85 8.18
CA MET A 148 -2.01 5.26 7.60
C MET A 148 -1.34 6.38 8.41
N LEU A 149 -2.11 7.32 8.96
CA LEU A 149 -1.59 8.34 9.86
C LEU A 149 -0.99 7.70 11.12
N GLY A 150 -1.69 6.73 11.73
CA GLY A 150 -1.19 5.99 12.89
C GLY A 150 0.09 5.20 12.61
N LEU A 151 0.24 4.68 11.40
CA LEU A 151 1.45 3.98 10.95
C LEU A 151 2.66 4.92 10.92
N VAL A 152 2.51 6.11 10.34
CA VAL A 152 3.64 7.03 10.14
C VAL A 152 4.06 7.78 11.40
N VAL A 153 3.19 7.91 12.39
CA VAL A 153 3.52 8.53 13.69
C VAL A 153 3.85 7.51 14.77
N ALA A 154 3.96 6.23 14.43
CA ALA A 154 4.27 5.17 15.38
C ALA A 154 5.60 5.43 16.09
N THR A 155 5.64 5.17 17.40
CA THR A 155 6.84 5.34 18.23
C THR A 155 7.77 4.13 18.19
N ASN A 156 7.26 2.98 17.75
CA ASN A 156 8.00 1.73 17.69
C ASN A 156 7.51 0.81 16.57
N ILE A 157 8.30 -0.21 16.24
CA ILE A 157 8.04 -1.12 15.12
C ILE A 157 6.74 -1.92 15.32
N PHE A 158 6.42 -2.31 16.56
CA PHE A 158 5.21 -3.10 16.84
C PHE A 158 3.94 -2.25 16.71
N GLN A 159 3.97 -0.98 17.11
CA GLN A 159 2.88 -0.04 16.83
C GLN A 159 2.71 0.18 15.32
N MET A 160 3.82 0.33 14.59
CA MET A 160 3.79 0.39 13.12
C MET A 160 3.09 -0.83 12.55
N TYR A 161 3.41 -2.04 13.03
CA TYR A 161 2.80 -3.29 12.60
C TYR A 161 1.29 -3.33 12.88
N LEU A 162 0.84 -2.86 14.04
CA LEU A 162 -0.59 -2.80 14.37
C LEU A 162 -1.38 -1.95 13.35
N PHE A 163 -0.90 -0.76 13.05
CA PHE A 163 -1.54 0.10 12.05
C PHE A 163 -1.34 -0.42 10.61
N TRP A 164 -0.24 -1.11 10.35
CA TRP A 164 0.02 -1.81 9.09
C TRP A 164 -1.05 -2.86 8.79
N GLU A 165 -1.44 -3.61 9.79
CA GLU A 165 -2.51 -4.58 9.72
C GLU A 165 -3.87 -3.93 9.49
N LEU A 166 -4.12 -2.81 10.16
CA LEU A 166 -5.35 -2.04 9.99
C LEU A 166 -5.47 -1.44 8.58
N VAL A 167 -4.36 -0.96 8.00
CA VAL A 167 -4.28 -0.54 6.57
C VAL A 167 -4.68 -1.69 5.65
N GLY A 168 -4.23 -2.92 5.95
CA GLY A 168 -4.59 -4.13 5.21
C GLY A 168 -6.10 -4.42 5.25
N VAL A 169 -6.71 -4.35 6.42
CA VAL A 169 -8.17 -4.54 6.59
C VAL A 169 -8.95 -3.45 5.86
N CYS A 170 -8.55 -2.19 6.00
CA CYS A 170 -9.22 -1.08 5.30
C CYS A 170 -9.16 -1.23 3.79
N SER A 171 -8.02 -1.65 3.25
CA SER A 171 -7.88 -1.90 1.81
C SER A 171 -8.79 -3.05 1.34
N TYR A 172 -8.91 -4.13 2.12
CA TYR A 172 -9.84 -5.22 1.84
C TYR A 172 -11.30 -4.71 1.73
N LEU A 173 -11.74 -3.89 2.69
CA LEU A 173 -13.09 -3.33 2.70
C LEU A 173 -13.35 -2.38 1.52
N LEU A 174 -12.35 -1.59 1.16
CA LEU A 174 -12.43 -0.60 0.09
C LEU A 174 -12.32 -1.21 -1.30
N ILE A 175 -11.45 -2.21 -1.52
CA ILE A 175 -11.35 -2.95 -2.79
C ILE A 175 -12.63 -3.75 -3.02
N GLY A 176 -13.14 -4.41 -1.98
CA GLY A 176 -14.38 -5.15 -1.99
C GLY A 176 -15.64 -4.29 -1.85
N PHE A 177 -15.56 -2.97 -2.01
CA PHE A 177 -16.69 -2.07 -1.82
C PHE A 177 -17.92 -2.45 -2.64
N TYR A 178 -17.70 -2.88 -3.88
CA TYR A 178 -18.73 -3.40 -4.78
C TYR A 178 -18.94 -4.90 -4.57
N TYR A 179 -19.21 -5.33 -3.35
CA TYR A 179 -19.36 -6.73 -2.93
C TYR A 179 -20.39 -7.57 -3.71
N PRO A 180 -21.42 -7.02 -4.39
CA PRO A 180 -22.26 -7.81 -5.29
C PRO A 180 -21.52 -8.30 -6.54
N LYS A 181 -20.38 -7.67 -6.89
CA LYS A 181 -19.55 -8.08 -8.04
C LYS A 181 -18.54 -9.13 -7.62
N HIS A 182 -18.64 -10.33 -8.19
CA HIS A 182 -17.69 -11.41 -7.91
C HIS A 182 -16.23 -11.01 -8.13
N ALA A 183 -15.94 -10.21 -9.18
CA ALA A 183 -14.60 -9.71 -9.44
C ALA A 183 -14.03 -8.87 -8.28
N ALA A 184 -14.85 -7.97 -7.68
CA ALA A 184 -14.43 -7.17 -6.54
C ALA A 184 -14.16 -8.02 -5.29
N VAL A 185 -15.01 -9.04 -5.03
CA VAL A 185 -14.82 -9.99 -3.93
C VAL A 185 -13.54 -10.81 -4.11
N HIS A 186 -13.28 -11.31 -5.33
CA HIS A 186 -12.04 -12.03 -5.62
C HIS A 186 -10.81 -11.13 -5.47
N ALA A 187 -10.86 -9.90 -5.98
CA ALA A 187 -9.78 -8.94 -5.89
C ALA A 187 -9.45 -8.57 -4.43
N SER A 188 -10.47 -8.31 -3.60
CA SER A 188 -10.28 -7.98 -2.19
C SER A 188 -9.68 -9.14 -1.39
N LYS A 189 -10.18 -10.37 -1.60
CA LYS A 189 -9.62 -11.58 -0.97
C LYS A 189 -8.17 -11.80 -1.39
N LYS A 190 -7.86 -11.68 -2.70
CA LYS A 190 -6.49 -11.83 -3.21
C LYS A 190 -5.56 -10.80 -2.58
N ALA A 191 -5.95 -9.52 -2.56
CA ALA A 191 -5.17 -8.47 -1.95
C ALA A 191 -4.90 -8.74 -0.46
N PHE A 192 -5.92 -9.14 0.29
CA PHE A 192 -5.80 -9.44 1.71
C PHE A 192 -4.88 -10.64 1.96
N ILE A 193 -5.08 -11.77 1.25
CA ILE A 193 -4.30 -12.99 1.47
C ILE A 193 -2.83 -12.78 1.12
N VAL A 194 -2.52 -12.14 -0.01
CA VAL A 194 -1.14 -11.92 -0.45
C VAL A 194 -0.41 -10.98 0.53
N THR A 195 -1.05 -9.90 0.94
CA THR A 195 -0.43 -8.97 1.90
C THR A 195 -0.30 -9.58 3.29
N ARG A 196 -1.29 -10.37 3.75
CA ARG A 196 -1.21 -11.10 5.04
C ARG A 196 -0.10 -12.12 5.08
N PHE A 197 0.09 -12.86 3.99
CA PHE A 197 1.21 -13.77 3.87
C PHE A 197 2.56 -13.04 4.04
N ALA A 198 2.71 -11.88 3.42
CA ALA A 198 3.89 -11.05 3.58
C ALA A 198 4.01 -10.46 5.00
N ASP A 199 2.90 -10.07 5.61
CA ASP A 199 2.84 -9.50 6.96
C ASP A 199 3.27 -10.51 8.04
N LEU A 200 3.08 -11.82 7.79
CA LEU A 200 3.61 -12.88 8.66
C LEU A 200 5.15 -12.80 8.76
N PHE A 201 5.83 -12.61 7.64
CA PHE A 201 7.29 -12.44 7.64
C PHE A 201 7.71 -11.15 8.36
N PHE A 202 6.92 -10.07 8.19
CA PHE A 202 7.16 -8.83 8.95
C PHE A 202 7.09 -9.09 10.45
N LEU A 203 6.06 -9.79 10.94
CA LEU A 203 5.92 -10.13 12.35
C LEU A 203 7.08 -10.99 12.84
N ILE A 204 7.46 -12.03 12.09
CA ILE A 204 8.61 -12.88 12.43
C ILE A 204 9.88 -12.03 12.52
N GLY A 205 10.11 -11.11 11.57
CA GLY A 205 11.23 -10.19 11.60
C GLY A 205 11.23 -9.28 12.85
N ILE A 206 10.07 -8.76 13.25
CA ILE A 206 9.91 -7.97 14.48
C ILE A 206 10.25 -8.82 15.72
N LEU A 207 9.79 -10.07 15.77
CA LEU A 207 10.07 -10.97 16.89
C LEU A 207 11.58 -11.31 16.99
N PHE A 208 12.23 -11.59 15.85
CA PHE A 208 13.68 -11.76 15.82
C PHE A 208 14.41 -10.51 16.31
N TYR A 209 14.04 -9.35 15.78
CA TYR A 209 14.60 -8.07 16.20
C TYR A 209 14.43 -7.87 17.71
N SER A 210 13.20 -7.91 18.20
CA SER A 210 12.89 -7.62 19.61
C SER A 210 13.49 -8.60 20.59
N PHE A 211 13.61 -9.88 20.21
CA PHE A 211 14.22 -10.91 21.06
C PHE A 211 15.71 -10.65 21.30
N TYR A 212 16.45 -10.26 20.25
CA TYR A 212 17.89 -10.02 20.35
C TYR A 212 18.24 -8.59 20.79
N VAL A 213 17.40 -7.61 20.43
CA VAL A 213 17.60 -6.19 20.75
C VAL A 213 16.97 -5.79 22.09
N GLY A 214 15.99 -6.56 22.61
CA GLY A 214 15.31 -6.30 23.88
C GLY A 214 14.32 -5.14 23.85
N THR A 215 14.06 -4.54 22.66
CA THR A 215 13.12 -3.42 22.51
C THR A 215 12.44 -3.44 21.14
N PHE A 216 11.29 -2.76 21.04
CA PHE A 216 10.62 -2.50 19.77
C PHE A 216 10.99 -1.14 19.17
N ASN A 217 11.81 -0.33 19.81
CA ASN A 217 12.13 1.03 19.37
C ASN A 217 13.00 1.03 18.12
N TYR A 218 12.89 2.13 17.33
CA TYR A 218 13.71 2.36 16.14
C TYR A 218 15.12 2.83 16.44
N ASP A 219 15.34 3.46 17.60
CA ASP A 219 16.59 4.11 17.95
C ASP A 219 17.43 3.18 18.83
N LEU A 220 18.43 2.56 18.21
CA LEU A 220 19.38 1.68 18.89
C LEU A 220 20.50 2.48 19.59
N ASN A 221 20.77 3.71 19.16
CA ASN A 221 21.84 4.53 19.73
C ASN A 221 21.59 4.94 21.18
N ALA A 222 20.33 4.86 21.62
CA ALA A 222 19.95 5.13 23.00
C ALA A 222 20.32 3.98 23.98
N GLN A 223 20.82 2.82 23.50
CA GLN A 223 21.10 1.66 24.33
C GLN A 223 22.44 0.98 23.97
N PRO A 224 23.58 1.53 24.39
CA PRO A 224 24.91 0.99 24.05
C PRO A 224 25.15 -0.45 24.57
N GLU A 225 24.46 -0.87 25.63
CA GLU A 225 24.59 -2.24 26.18
C GLU A 225 24.06 -3.32 25.23
N LEU A 226 23.17 -2.96 24.31
CA LEU A 226 22.60 -3.85 23.30
C LEU A 226 23.56 -4.16 22.14
N GLN A 227 24.48 -3.26 21.83
CA GLN A 227 25.50 -3.49 20.78
C GLN A 227 26.40 -4.67 21.13
N SER A 228 26.65 -4.90 22.42
CA SER A 228 27.46 -6.04 22.87
C SER A 228 26.76 -7.40 22.69
N SER A 229 25.44 -7.46 22.82
CA SER A 229 24.66 -8.69 22.63
C SER A 229 24.54 -9.10 21.15
N LEU A 230 24.57 -8.12 20.23
CA LEU A 230 24.52 -8.34 18.79
C LEU A 230 25.87 -8.82 18.22
N ALA A 231 27.00 -8.56 18.88
CA ALA A 231 28.32 -8.96 18.42
C ALA A 231 28.46 -10.49 18.26
N GLY A 232 27.73 -11.29 19.07
CA GLY A 232 27.67 -12.75 18.95
C GLY A 232 26.68 -13.31 17.92
N ALA A 233 25.82 -12.46 17.36
CA ALA A 233 24.70 -12.86 16.49
C ALA A 233 24.57 -11.95 15.23
N ALA A 234 25.70 -11.67 14.57
CA ALA A 234 25.77 -10.76 13.42
C ALA A 234 24.83 -11.13 12.25
N TRP A 235 24.41 -12.39 12.13
CA TRP A 235 23.46 -12.86 11.13
C TRP A 235 22.00 -12.47 11.41
N VAL A 236 21.67 -12.17 12.67
CA VAL A 236 20.27 -11.95 13.11
C VAL A 236 19.68 -10.70 12.49
N MET A 237 20.43 -9.58 12.53
CA MET A 237 19.93 -8.30 12.02
C MET A 237 19.66 -8.31 10.51
N PRO A 238 20.58 -8.82 9.66
CA PRO A 238 20.30 -8.98 8.23
C PRO A 238 19.05 -9.83 7.96
N VAL A 239 18.87 -10.94 8.69
CA VAL A 239 17.70 -11.81 8.53
C VAL A 239 16.42 -11.11 9.02
N ALA A 240 16.44 -10.51 10.21
CA ALA A 240 15.29 -9.81 10.76
C ALA A 240 14.81 -8.67 9.83
N LEU A 241 15.73 -7.84 9.37
CA LEU A 241 15.43 -6.72 8.47
C LEU A 241 14.93 -7.21 7.11
N PHE A 242 15.50 -8.29 6.56
CA PHE A 242 15.03 -8.86 5.30
C PHE A 242 13.61 -9.46 5.43
N LEU A 243 13.32 -10.15 6.54
CA LEU A 243 11.98 -10.63 6.83
C LEU A 243 10.98 -9.47 6.97
N MET A 244 11.37 -8.39 7.65
CA MET A 244 10.56 -7.16 7.71
C MET A 244 10.33 -6.57 6.31
N PHE A 245 11.36 -6.56 5.46
CA PHE A 245 11.25 -6.09 4.08
C PHE A 245 10.29 -6.95 3.26
N ILE A 246 10.18 -8.27 3.47
CA ILE A 246 9.18 -9.10 2.78
C ILE A 246 7.76 -8.56 3.05
N GLY A 247 7.46 -8.15 4.29
CA GLY A 247 6.21 -7.46 4.61
C GLY A 247 6.05 -6.16 3.82
N GLY A 248 7.11 -5.34 3.80
CA GLY A 248 7.18 -4.11 2.98
C GLY A 248 6.97 -4.39 1.50
N ALA A 249 7.62 -5.42 0.96
CA ALA A 249 7.48 -5.87 -0.43
C ALA A 249 6.05 -6.29 -0.77
N GLY A 250 5.35 -6.93 0.17
CA GLY A 250 3.94 -7.30 0.00
C GLY A 250 3.01 -6.09 -0.17
N LYS A 251 3.10 -5.10 0.73
CA LYS A 251 2.30 -3.86 0.65
C LYS A 251 2.71 -2.99 -0.55
N SER A 252 4.01 -2.88 -0.81
CA SER A 252 4.55 -2.09 -1.94
C SER A 252 4.45 -2.82 -3.29
N ALA A 253 3.86 -3.99 -3.32
CA ALA A 253 3.65 -4.79 -4.53
C ALA A 253 4.96 -5.06 -5.32
N MET A 254 6.03 -5.42 -4.60
CA MET A 254 7.28 -5.84 -5.23
C MET A 254 7.17 -7.27 -5.77
N PHE A 255 7.93 -7.57 -6.83
CA PHE A 255 8.00 -8.92 -7.37
C PHE A 255 8.56 -9.91 -6.31
N PRO A 256 7.97 -11.10 -6.15
CA PRO A 256 6.84 -11.68 -6.88
C PRO A 256 5.46 -11.43 -6.22
N LEU A 257 5.36 -10.60 -5.16
CA LEU A 257 4.14 -10.36 -4.38
C LEU A 257 3.22 -9.26 -4.98
N HIS A 258 3.51 -8.78 -6.18
CA HIS A 258 2.79 -7.67 -6.86
C HIS A 258 1.40 -8.03 -7.39
N ILE A 259 1.06 -9.31 -7.45
CA ILE A 259 -0.08 -9.85 -8.18
C ILE A 259 -1.46 -9.31 -7.74
N TRP A 260 -1.56 -8.79 -6.53
CA TRP A 260 -2.81 -8.26 -5.97
C TRP A 260 -3.14 -6.84 -6.46
N LEU A 261 -2.12 -6.02 -6.73
CA LEU A 261 -2.30 -4.58 -6.96
C LEU A 261 -3.06 -4.26 -8.25
N PRO A 262 -2.79 -4.92 -9.41
CA PRO A 262 -3.58 -4.70 -10.62
C PRO A 262 -5.04 -5.15 -10.51
N ASP A 263 -5.33 -6.14 -9.68
CA ASP A 263 -6.70 -6.63 -9.46
C ASP A 263 -7.46 -5.75 -8.44
N ALA A 264 -6.75 -5.06 -7.54
CA ALA A 264 -7.33 -4.06 -6.65
C ALA A 264 -8.04 -2.91 -7.39
N MET A 265 -7.84 -2.79 -8.73
CA MET A 265 -8.54 -1.83 -9.58
C MET A 265 -10.05 -2.09 -9.73
N GLU A 266 -10.56 -3.19 -9.23
CA GLU A 266 -12.02 -3.46 -9.15
C GLU A 266 -12.74 -2.56 -8.13
N GLY A 267 -12.01 -1.98 -7.19
CA GLY A 267 -12.54 -0.99 -6.24
C GLY A 267 -12.84 0.38 -6.88
N PRO A 268 -13.54 1.28 -6.15
CA PRO A 268 -13.81 2.64 -6.62
C PRO A 268 -12.53 3.42 -6.94
N THR A 269 -12.54 4.25 -7.99
CA THR A 269 -11.32 4.94 -8.43
C THR A 269 -10.74 5.92 -7.40
N PRO A 270 -11.53 6.65 -6.58
CA PRO A 270 -10.96 7.46 -5.49
C PRO A 270 -10.15 6.62 -4.48
N VAL A 271 -10.58 5.38 -4.21
CA VAL A 271 -9.83 4.43 -3.38
C VAL A 271 -8.51 4.04 -4.06
N SER A 272 -8.56 3.76 -5.37
CA SER A 272 -7.34 3.46 -6.14
C SER A 272 -6.36 4.64 -6.07
N ALA A 273 -6.84 5.89 -6.17
CA ALA A 273 -6.01 7.07 -6.03
C ALA A 273 -5.30 7.11 -4.66
N LEU A 274 -6.03 6.84 -3.58
CA LEU A 274 -5.46 6.87 -2.23
C LEU A 274 -4.47 5.72 -1.98
N ILE A 275 -4.83 4.48 -2.35
CA ILE A 275 -3.97 3.29 -2.22
C ILE A 275 -2.63 3.49 -2.93
N HIS A 276 -2.67 4.03 -4.16
CA HIS A 276 -1.51 4.10 -5.05
C HIS A 276 -0.65 5.35 -4.87
N ALA A 277 -1.20 6.43 -4.29
CA ALA A 277 -0.48 7.69 -4.17
C ALA A 277 0.18 7.88 -2.80
N ALA A 278 -0.56 7.74 -1.70
CA ALA A 278 -0.15 8.26 -0.40
C ALA A 278 -0.23 7.26 0.76
N THR A 279 -0.77 6.04 0.53
CA THR A 279 -1.06 5.16 1.65
C THR A 279 -0.43 3.78 1.52
N MET A 280 -1.17 2.76 1.13
CA MET A 280 -0.78 1.36 1.27
C MET A 280 0.55 1.00 0.60
N VAL A 281 0.73 1.42 -0.66
CA VAL A 281 1.94 1.03 -1.43
C VAL A 281 3.20 1.75 -0.98
N VAL A 282 3.09 2.92 -0.36
CA VAL A 282 4.23 3.68 0.17
C VAL A 282 4.63 3.21 1.58
N ALA A 283 3.81 2.39 2.24
CA ALA A 283 4.09 1.89 3.58
C ALA A 283 5.42 1.11 3.65
N GLY A 284 5.72 0.27 2.63
CA GLY A 284 6.99 -0.46 2.60
C GLY A 284 8.20 0.44 2.35
N VAL A 285 8.06 1.50 1.55
CA VAL A 285 9.11 2.52 1.39
C VAL A 285 9.33 3.24 2.71
N TYR A 286 8.25 3.64 3.39
CA TYR A 286 8.30 4.30 4.70
C TYR A 286 8.94 3.40 5.77
N GLN A 287 8.62 2.10 5.78
CA GLN A 287 9.22 1.12 6.68
C GLN A 287 10.73 1.03 6.50
N VAL A 288 11.22 0.87 5.25
CA VAL A 288 12.67 0.82 4.96
C VAL A 288 13.33 2.13 5.35
N ALA A 289 12.71 3.27 5.03
CA ALA A 289 13.23 4.60 5.38
C ALA A 289 13.27 4.84 6.89
N SER A 290 12.27 4.40 7.64
CA SER A 290 12.23 4.55 9.11
C SER A 290 13.28 3.69 9.82
N LEU A 291 13.60 2.52 9.25
CA LEU A 291 14.63 1.60 9.76
C LEU A 291 15.99 1.84 9.10
N PHE A 292 16.13 2.88 8.27
CA PHE A 292 17.30 3.08 7.44
C PHE A 292 18.62 3.14 8.23
N PRO A 293 18.72 3.83 9.37
CA PRO A 293 19.95 3.82 10.17
C PRO A 293 20.36 2.40 10.60
N ILE A 294 19.40 1.55 10.94
CA ILE A 294 19.64 0.15 11.34
C ILE A 294 20.09 -0.68 10.14
N TRP A 295 19.50 -0.45 8.97
CA TRP A 295 19.90 -1.11 7.73
C TRP A 295 21.36 -0.85 7.38
N VAL A 296 21.76 0.40 7.43
CA VAL A 296 23.11 0.83 7.05
C VAL A 296 24.16 0.32 8.01
N GLU A 297 23.86 0.33 9.30
CA GLU A 297 24.82 -0.09 10.33
C GLU A 297 24.97 -1.62 10.40
N TYR A 298 23.86 -2.37 10.34
CA TYR A 298 23.89 -3.81 10.61
C TYR A 298 23.66 -4.70 9.38
N ALA A 299 23.11 -4.19 8.30
CA ALA A 299 22.73 -5.00 7.13
C ALA A 299 22.93 -4.31 5.77
N PRO A 300 24.06 -3.60 5.51
CA PRO A 300 24.23 -2.84 4.26
C PRO A 300 24.17 -3.71 3.02
N ASN A 301 24.77 -4.89 3.05
CA ASN A 301 24.72 -5.83 1.93
C ASN A 301 23.31 -6.36 1.65
N THR A 302 22.51 -6.55 2.70
CA THR A 302 21.11 -6.99 2.55
C THR A 302 20.26 -5.87 1.96
N LEU A 303 20.55 -4.62 2.27
CA LEU A 303 19.89 -3.46 1.68
C LEU A 303 20.17 -3.38 0.15
N HIS A 304 21.36 -3.79 -0.33
CA HIS A 304 21.64 -3.89 -1.75
C HIS A 304 20.76 -4.94 -2.46
N TYR A 305 20.41 -6.06 -1.80
CA TYR A 305 19.45 -7.01 -2.38
C TYR A 305 18.06 -6.39 -2.57
N VAL A 306 17.66 -5.49 -1.66
CA VAL A 306 16.42 -4.71 -1.83
C VAL A 306 16.48 -3.89 -3.13
N ALA A 307 17.62 -3.25 -3.42
CA ALA A 307 17.81 -2.49 -4.67
C ALA A 307 17.66 -3.36 -5.92
N TYR A 308 18.27 -4.55 -5.95
CA TYR A 308 18.17 -5.45 -7.11
C TYR A 308 16.75 -5.99 -7.32
N ILE A 309 16.05 -6.40 -6.25
CA ILE A 309 14.66 -6.85 -6.33
C ILE A 309 13.77 -5.72 -6.84
N ALA A 310 13.97 -4.51 -6.33
CA ALA A 310 13.22 -3.34 -6.74
C ALA A 310 13.52 -2.94 -8.20
N ALA A 311 14.79 -2.95 -8.64
CA ALA A 311 15.16 -2.65 -10.03
C ALA A 311 14.51 -3.63 -11.01
N PHE A 312 14.55 -4.93 -10.72
CA PHE A 312 13.85 -5.93 -11.52
C PHE A 312 12.34 -5.67 -11.55
N THR A 313 11.74 -5.35 -10.40
CA THR A 313 10.32 -5.02 -10.29
C THR A 313 9.96 -3.80 -11.14
N ALA A 314 10.80 -2.75 -11.13
CA ALA A 314 10.58 -1.54 -11.91
C ALA A 314 10.54 -1.84 -13.41
N PHE A 315 11.48 -2.63 -13.91
CA PHE A 315 11.55 -3.04 -15.31
C PHE A 315 10.36 -3.94 -15.70
N TYR A 316 10.08 -4.98 -14.91
CA TYR A 316 8.96 -5.88 -15.14
C TYR A 316 7.63 -5.11 -15.24
N ALA A 317 7.36 -4.24 -14.25
CA ALA A 317 6.13 -3.46 -14.23
C ALA A 317 6.01 -2.50 -15.41
N ALA A 318 7.11 -1.85 -15.81
CA ALA A 318 7.14 -0.98 -16.98
C ALA A 318 6.86 -1.76 -18.28
N ALA A 319 7.45 -2.96 -18.45
CA ALA A 319 7.20 -3.82 -19.60
C ALA A 319 5.72 -4.24 -19.71
N VAL A 320 5.11 -4.64 -18.59
CA VAL A 320 3.68 -4.98 -18.54
C VAL A 320 2.80 -3.75 -18.81
N ALA A 321 3.13 -2.57 -18.25
CA ALA A 321 2.39 -1.33 -18.47
C ALA A 321 2.31 -0.93 -19.95
N CYS A 322 3.36 -1.20 -20.74
CA CYS A 322 3.38 -0.94 -22.19
C CYS A 322 2.26 -1.66 -22.95
N CYS A 323 1.75 -2.79 -22.43
CA CYS A 323 0.77 -3.64 -23.14
C CYS A 323 -0.65 -3.56 -22.58
N GLN A 324 -0.87 -3.01 -21.36
CA GLN A 324 -2.17 -3.03 -20.70
C GLN A 324 -3.29 -2.32 -21.51
N ARG A 325 -4.50 -2.89 -21.44
CA ARG A 325 -5.70 -2.39 -22.11
C ARG A 325 -6.59 -1.54 -21.20
N ASP A 326 -6.65 -1.90 -19.91
CA ASP A 326 -7.37 -1.20 -18.86
C ASP A 326 -6.53 -0.01 -18.36
N ILE A 327 -7.10 1.20 -18.34
CA ILE A 327 -6.37 2.43 -17.94
C ILE A 327 -5.97 2.41 -16.47
N LYS A 328 -6.83 1.89 -15.58
CA LYS A 328 -6.52 1.76 -14.15
C LYS A 328 -5.39 0.74 -13.93
N ARG A 329 -5.44 -0.41 -14.61
CA ARG A 329 -4.38 -1.42 -14.51
C ARG A 329 -3.05 -0.89 -15.08
N GLY A 330 -3.08 -0.12 -16.17
CA GLY A 330 -1.90 0.56 -16.69
C GLY A 330 -1.29 1.51 -15.65
N LEU A 331 -2.11 2.31 -14.98
CA LEU A 331 -1.68 3.17 -13.87
C LEU A 331 -1.21 2.38 -12.64
N ALA A 332 -1.79 1.21 -12.35
CA ALA A 332 -1.33 0.34 -11.27
C ALA A 332 0.09 -0.19 -11.53
N PHE A 333 0.36 -0.71 -12.72
CA PHE A 333 1.72 -1.14 -13.10
C PHE A 333 2.72 0.01 -13.10
N SER A 334 2.30 1.20 -13.52
CA SER A 334 3.15 2.38 -13.40
C SER A 334 3.42 2.77 -11.94
N THR A 335 2.50 2.49 -11.00
CA THR A 335 2.75 2.65 -9.56
C THR A 335 3.78 1.65 -9.06
N ILE A 336 3.64 0.36 -9.38
CA ILE A 336 4.62 -0.68 -9.02
C ILE A 336 6.01 -0.25 -9.47
N SER A 337 6.15 0.23 -10.71
CA SER A 337 7.41 0.71 -11.24
C SER A 337 7.98 1.91 -10.47
N GLN A 338 7.15 2.90 -10.10
CA GLN A 338 7.64 4.10 -9.39
C GLN A 338 7.94 3.84 -7.91
N ILE A 339 7.16 3.01 -7.23
CA ILE A 339 7.49 2.57 -5.85
C ILE A 339 8.80 1.78 -5.85
N ALA A 340 9.02 0.97 -6.88
CA ALA A 340 10.29 0.27 -7.05
C ALA A 340 11.46 1.23 -7.24
N TYR A 341 11.30 2.35 -7.96
CA TYR A 341 12.32 3.42 -8.03
C TYR A 341 12.70 3.94 -6.64
N MET A 342 11.73 4.17 -5.76
CA MET A 342 11.99 4.66 -4.40
C MET A 342 12.79 3.64 -3.59
N LEU A 343 12.44 2.36 -3.70
CA LEU A 343 13.16 1.28 -3.01
C LEU A 343 14.56 1.05 -3.61
N VAL A 344 14.75 1.23 -4.93
CA VAL A 344 16.07 1.24 -5.53
C VAL A 344 16.92 2.36 -4.92
N ALA A 345 16.37 3.58 -4.83
CA ALA A 345 17.07 4.72 -4.28
C ALA A 345 17.53 4.48 -2.83
N LEU A 346 16.64 3.94 -1.98
CA LEU A 346 17.00 3.54 -0.61
C LEU A 346 18.05 2.43 -0.60
N GLY A 347 17.92 1.45 -1.49
CA GLY A 347 18.79 0.28 -1.54
C GLY A 347 20.20 0.55 -2.06
N VAL A 348 20.40 1.57 -2.91
CA VAL A 348 21.72 1.99 -3.42
C VAL A 348 22.38 3.07 -2.58
N CYS A 349 21.69 3.57 -1.55
CA CYS A 349 22.18 4.66 -0.70
C CYS A 349 23.39 4.21 0.12
N PHE A 350 24.49 4.96 0.01
CA PHE A 350 25.67 4.83 0.86
C PHE A 350 25.59 5.87 1.97
N ALA A 351 25.30 5.45 3.19
CA ALA A 351 25.25 6.36 4.33
C ALA A 351 26.64 6.85 4.79
N VAL A 352 27.70 6.21 4.30
CA VAL A 352 29.07 6.46 4.73
C VAL A 352 29.73 7.62 3.99
N ASP A 353 29.10 8.12 2.94
CA ASP A 353 29.62 9.26 2.21
C ASP A 353 29.26 10.56 2.92
N ASN A 354 30.16 11.01 3.79
CA ASN A 354 30.06 12.29 4.52
C ASN A 354 29.96 13.52 3.61
N HIS A 355 30.29 13.39 2.32
CA HIS A 355 30.23 14.50 1.37
C HIS A 355 28.88 14.60 0.63
N HIS A 356 28.11 13.50 0.51
CA HIS A 356 26.87 13.48 -0.27
C HIS A 356 25.60 13.18 0.55
N GLY A 357 25.71 13.06 1.88
CA GLY A 357 24.59 13.06 2.81
C GLY A 357 23.52 11.96 2.59
N GLY A 358 23.84 10.88 1.88
CA GLY A 358 22.90 9.83 1.56
C GLY A 358 21.89 10.24 0.48
N LEU A 359 22.37 10.61 -0.70
CA LEU A 359 21.57 11.07 -1.85
C LEU A 359 20.37 10.16 -2.15
N GLY A 360 20.58 8.85 -2.18
CA GLY A 360 19.51 7.89 -2.46
C GLY A 360 18.35 7.93 -1.44
N TYR A 361 18.65 8.13 -0.17
CA TYR A 361 17.62 8.27 0.86
C TYR A 361 16.75 9.51 0.61
N MET A 362 17.38 10.67 0.47
CA MET A 362 16.71 11.93 0.17
C MET A 362 15.90 11.84 -1.12
N ALA A 363 16.50 11.35 -2.20
CA ALA A 363 15.88 11.22 -3.51
C ALA A 363 14.65 10.27 -3.49
N GLY A 364 14.75 9.14 -2.76
CA GLY A 364 13.66 8.19 -2.60
C GLY A 364 12.44 8.80 -1.89
N ILE A 365 12.66 9.52 -0.80
CA ILE A 365 11.60 10.21 -0.06
C ILE A 365 11.06 11.42 -0.84
N PHE A 366 11.94 12.16 -1.54
CA PHE A 366 11.50 13.23 -2.42
C PHE A 366 10.61 12.72 -3.56
N HIS A 367 10.99 11.60 -4.16
CA HIS A 367 10.16 10.98 -5.20
C HIS A 367 8.83 10.44 -4.63
N LEU A 368 8.80 9.96 -3.39
CA LEU A 368 7.56 9.58 -2.71
C LEU A 368 6.61 10.78 -2.61
N PHE A 369 7.12 11.95 -2.19
CA PHE A 369 6.33 13.18 -2.07
C PHE A 369 5.77 13.62 -3.43
N THR A 370 6.62 13.76 -4.44
CA THR A 370 6.19 14.20 -5.78
C THR A 370 5.26 13.17 -6.44
N HIS A 371 5.57 11.89 -6.29
CA HIS A 371 4.77 10.78 -6.80
C HIS A 371 3.34 10.81 -6.23
N ALA A 372 3.18 11.06 -4.94
CA ALA A 372 1.87 11.10 -4.32
C ALA A 372 0.97 12.14 -5.00
N MET A 373 1.49 13.30 -5.37
CA MET A 373 0.74 14.37 -6.00
C MET A 373 0.33 14.02 -7.44
N PHE A 374 1.29 13.71 -8.31
CA PHE A 374 0.96 13.42 -9.71
C PHE A 374 0.24 12.06 -9.88
N LYS A 375 0.42 11.12 -8.96
CA LYS A 375 -0.26 9.82 -9.05
C LYS A 375 -1.72 9.90 -8.63
N ALA A 376 -2.00 10.62 -7.53
CA ALA A 376 -3.38 10.95 -7.17
C ALA A 376 -4.09 11.67 -8.33
N LEU A 377 -3.44 12.65 -8.92
CA LEU A 377 -3.94 13.37 -10.10
C LEU A 377 -4.32 12.41 -11.23
N LEU A 378 -3.41 11.54 -11.65
CA LEU A 378 -3.63 10.61 -12.77
C LEU A 378 -4.78 9.62 -12.49
N PHE A 379 -4.87 9.09 -11.27
CA PHE A 379 -5.97 8.20 -10.90
C PHE A 379 -7.31 8.94 -10.83
N LEU A 380 -7.37 10.13 -10.25
CA LEU A 380 -8.59 10.91 -10.20
C LEU A 380 -9.04 11.35 -11.62
N CYS A 381 -8.12 11.74 -12.51
CA CYS A 381 -8.42 11.98 -13.92
C CYS A 381 -8.98 10.71 -14.60
N SER A 382 -8.38 9.54 -14.34
CA SER A 382 -8.92 8.29 -14.89
C SER A 382 -10.32 7.99 -14.36
N GLY A 383 -10.61 8.31 -13.10
CA GLY A 383 -11.94 8.19 -12.52
C GLY A 383 -12.97 9.10 -13.19
N ALA A 384 -12.60 10.34 -13.48
CA ALA A 384 -13.44 11.28 -14.22
C ALA A 384 -13.80 10.74 -15.61
N ILE A 385 -12.80 10.21 -16.32
CA ILE A 385 -13.00 9.62 -17.66
C ILE A 385 -13.93 8.39 -17.57
N ILE A 386 -13.67 7.48 -16.63
CA ILE A 386 -14.42 6.23 -16.48
C ILE A 386 -15.89 6.49 -16.15
N VAL A 387 -16.18 7.44 -15.26
CA VAL A 387 -17.58 7.76 -14.88
C VAL A 387 -18.36 8.30 -16.07
N ILE A 388 -17.74 9.10 -16.94
CA ILE A 388 -18.40 9.67 -18.12
C ILE A 388 -18.55 8.66 -19.26
N ILE A 389 -17.52 7.82 -19.49
CA ILE A 389 -17.49 6.86 -20.61
C ILE A 389 -18.20 5.54 -20.25
N GLY A 390 -18.25 5.18 -18.98
CA GLY A 390 -18.84 3.91 -18.53
C GLY A 390 -17.94 2.68 -18.69
N SER A 391 -16.64 2.86 -19.02
CA SER A 391 -15.69 1.74 -19.22
C SER A 391 -14.29 2.10 -18.81
N ASN A 392 -13.56 1.09 -18.30
CA ASN A 392 -12.14 1.19 -17.97
C ASN A 392 -11.24 0.92 -19.19
N PHE A 393 -11.78 0.34 -20.27
CA PHE A 393 -11.00 -0.11 -21.42
C PHE A 393 -10.78 1.00 -22.43
N LYS A 394 -9.52 1.15 -22.84
CA LYS A 394 -9.08 2.17 -23.81
C LYS A 394 -9.76 2.07 -25.17
N GLU A 395 -10.28 0.90 -25.54
CA GLU A 395 -10.98 0.65 -26.79
C GLU A 395 -12.29 1.45 -26.91
N TYR A 396 -12.85 1.86 -25.76
CA TYR A 396 -14.08 2.68 -25.68
C TYR A 396 -13.78 4.18 -25.52
N MET A 397 -12.54 4.61 -25.69
CA MET A 397 -12.07 5.98 -25.52
C MET A 397 -11.55 6.53 -26.85
N GLY A 398 -11.10 7.76 -26.85
CA GLY A 398 -10.53 8.47 -28.00
C GLY A 398 -11.17 9.83 -28.20
N GLY A 399 -10.41 10.81 -28.69
CA GLY A 399 -10.89 12.14 -29.02
C GLY A 399 -11.45 12.97 -27.85
N LEU A 400 -11.18 12.55 -26.59
CA LEU A 400 -11.78 13.19 -25.41
C LEU A 400 -11.26 14.60 -25.13
N HIS A 401 -10.16 15.03 -25.75
CA HIS A 401 -9.63 16.39 -25.59
C HIS A 401 -10.66 17.49 -25.94
N LYS A 402 -11.60 17.20 -26.84
CA LYS A 402 -12.67 18.14 -27.24
C LYS A 402 -13.75 18.28 -26.17
N TYR A 403 -14.01 17.24 -25.41
CA TYR A 403 -15.15 17.13 -24.49
C TYR A 403 -14.77 17.33 -23.02
N MET A 404 -13.51 17.01 -22.66
CA MET A 404 -12.98 17.07 -21.29
C MET A 404 -11.66 17.85 -21.25
N PRO A 405 -11.66 19.17 -21.58
CA PRO A 405 -10.44 19.95 -21.73
C PRO A 405 -9.66 20.11 -20.41
N ILE A 406 -10.35 20.29 -19.26
CA ILE A 406 -9.70 20.44 -17.95
C ILE A 406 -9.05 19.13 -17.55
N THR A 407 -9.79 18.02 -17.63
CA THR A 407 -9.28 16.69 -17.34
C THR A 407 -8.11 16.33 -18.26
N ASN A 408 -8.15 16.71 -19.54
CA ASN A 408 -7.06 16.50 -20.51
C ASN A 408 -5.76 17.20 -20.08
N ILE A 409 -5.83 18.50 -19.74
CA ILE A 409 -4.66 19.27 -19.32
C ILE A 409 -4.09 18.71 -18.02
N CYS A 410 -4.94 18.40 -17.05
CA CYS A 410 -4.53 17.79 -15.77
C CYS A 410 -3.85 16.44 -15.97
N PHE A 411 -4.39 15.59 -16.84
CA PHE A 411 -3.78 14.29 -17.16
C PHE A 411 -2.43 14.45 -17.86
N LEU A 412 -2.31 15.43 -18.80
CA LEU A 412 -1.04 15.73 -19.47
C LEU A 412 0.03 16.18 -18.49
N ILE A 413 -0.31 17.08 -17.55
CA ILE A 413 0.61 17.51 -16.48
C ILE A 413 1.09 16.30 -15.67
N GLY A 414 0.19 15.40 -15.30
CA GLY A 414 0.54 14.17 -14.63
C GLY A 414 1.46 13.26 -15.45
N CYS A 415 1.22 13.16 -16.76
CA CYS A 415 2.08 12.39 -17.68
C CYS A 415 3.49 13.00 -17.81
N LEU A 416 3.61 14.32 -17.92
CA LEU A 416 4.89 15.03 -17.99
C LEU A 416 5.66 14.91 -16.68
N ALA A 417 4.96 15.02 -15.54
CA ALA A 417 5.56 14.85 -14.22
C ALA A 417 6.12 13.45 -14.03
N ILE A 418 5.35 12.40 -14.28
CA ILE A 418 5.83 11.02 -14.10
C ILE A 418 6.90 10.62 -15.14
N ALA A 419 6.87 11.20 -16.34
CA ALA A 419 7.91 11.00 -17.37
C ALA A 419 9.25 11.61 -16.97
N GLY A 420 9.27 12.57 -16.03
CA GLY A 420 10.49 13.26 -15.62
C GLY A 420 10.91 14.33 -16.60
N ILE A 421 9.96 15.12 -17.11
CA ILE A 421 10.24 16.25 -18.02
C ILE A 421 10.31 17.55 -17.20
N PRO A 422 11.36 18.37 -17.35
CA PRO A 422 11.42 19.70 -16.73
C PRO A 422 10.27 20.62 -17.28
N PRO A 423 9.71 21.51 -16.48
CA PRO A 423 10.02 21.84 -15.08
C PRO A 423 9.17 21.08 -14.04
N PHE A 424 8.53 19.98 -14.42
CA PHE A 424 7.61 19.25 -13.54
C PHE A 424 8.35 18.52 -12.41
N ALA A 425 7.65 18.34 -11.28
CA ALA A 425 8.22 17.85 -10.03
C ALA A 425 8.93 16.48 -10.13
N GLY A 426 8.39 15.58 -10.97
CA GLY A 426 8.98 14.26 -11.14
C GLY A 426 10.37 14.26 -11.78
N PHE A 427 10.76 15.31 -12.51
CA PHE A 427 12.10 15.46 -13.05
C PHE A 427 13.11 15.55 -11.91
N PHE A 428 12.96 16.53 -11.03
CA PHE A 428 13.91 16.78 -9.94
C PHE A 428 14.12 15.57 -9.04
N SER A 429 13.04 14.89 -8.67
CA SER A 429 13.14 13.72 -7.79
C SER A 429 13.67 12.46 -8.47
N LYS A 430 13.32 12.21 -9.74
CA LYS A 430 13.76 11.02 -10.47
C LYS A 430 15.22 11.13 -10.91
N ASP A 431 15.65 12.32 -11.30
CA ASP A 431 17.02 12.57 -11.72
C ASP A 431 18.01 12.27 -10.58
N GLU A 432 17.69 12.72 -9.36
CA GLU A 432 18.48 12.41 -8.17
C GLU A 432 18.54 10.89 -7.87
N ILE A 433 17.42 10.14 -8.11
CA ILE A 433 17.45 8.68 -7.98
C ILE A 433 18.41 8.05 -9.00
N ILE A 434 18.36 8.50 -10.26
CA ILE A 434 19.22 7.97 -11.32
C ILE A 434 20.69 8.32 -11.01
N THR A 435 20.96 9.52 -10.51
CA THR A 435 22.30 9.93 -10.05
C THR A 435 22.82 9.01 -8.94
N ALA A 436 22.00 8.73 -7.93
CA ALA A 436 22.36 7.76 -6.89
C ALA A 436 22.62 6.35 -7.45
N CYS A 437 21.86 5.92 -8.46
CA CYS A 437 22.10 4.65 -9.14
C CYS A 437 23.43 4.62 -9.89
N PHE A 438 23.84 5.71 -10.55
CA PHE A 438 25.15 5.81 -11.21
C PHE A 438 26.30 5.82 -10.20
N GLN A 439 26.12 6.46 -9.05
CA GLN A 439 27.11 6.42 -7.97
C GLN A 439 27.30 4.99 -7.43
N PHE A 440 26.23 4.22 -7.34
CA PHE A 440 26.29 2.81 -6.93
C PHE A 440 26.95 1.93 -7.98
N SER A 441 26.49 2.00 -9.23
CA SER A 441 27.01 1.22 -10.34
C SER A 441 26.56 1.79 -11.68
N PRO A 442 27.45 1.92 -12.69
CA PRO A 442 27.05 2.32 -14.05
C PRO A 442 25.95 1.44 -14.64
N PHE A 443 25.98 0.13 -14.37
CA PHE A 443 24.93 -0.79 -14.82
C PHE A 443 23.57 -0.42 -14.25
N MET A 444 23.48 -0.16 -12.93
CA MET A 444 22.23 0.23 -12.28
C MET A 444 21.72 1.57 -12.83
N GLY A 445 22.62 2.55 -13.03
CA GLY A 445 22.29 3.85 -13.61
C GLY A 445 21.68 3.73 -15.01
N TYR A 446 22.32 3.04 -15.93
CA TYR A 446 21.79 2.83 -17.29
C TYR A 446 20.52 2.00 -17.29
N PHE A 447 20.43 0.98 -16.44
CA PHE A 447 19.24 0.15 -16.33
C PHE A 447 18.02 0.96 -15.87
N MET A 448 18.17 1.78 -14.84
CA MET A 448 17.08 2.63 -14.35
C MET A 448 16.74 3.76 -15.33
N THR A 449 17.71 4.30 -16.07
CA THR A 449 17.48 5.25 -17.16
C THR A 449 16.64 4.63 -18.28
N LEU A 450 16.91 3.38 -18.66
CA LEU A 450 16.07 2.64 -19.62
C LEU A 450 14.61 2.53 -19.13
N VAL A 451 14.40 2.18 -17.86
CA VAL A 451 13.07 2.10 -17.27
C VAL A 451 12.37 3.46 -17.25
N ALA A 452 13.11 4.57 -17.08
CA ALA A 452 12.58 5.92 -17.20
C ALA A 452 12.02 6.21 -18.61
N GLY A 453 12.76 5.82 -19.66
CA GLY A 453 12.29 5.91 -21.04
C GLY A 453 11.03 5.08 -21.31
N MET A 454 10.98 3.86 -20.78
CA MET A 454 9.77 3.03 -20.85
C MET A 454 8.59 3.69 -20.12
N THR A 455 8.84 4.37 -19.00
CA THR A 455 7.80 5.13 -18.27
C THR A 455 7.22 6.24 -19.13
N ALA A 456 8.06 7.02 -19.76
CA ALA A 456 7.63 8.08 -20.69
C ALA A 456 6.80 7.49 -21.85
N PHE A 457 7.25 6.39 -22.43
CA PHE A 457 6.55 5.71 -23.52
C PHE A 457 5.14 5.26 -23.13
N TYR A 458 4.97 4.46 -22.06
CA TYR A 458 3.66 3.90 -21.74
C TYR A 458 2.68 4.97 -21.22
N MET A 459 3.15 6.02 -20.55
CA MET A 459 2.27 7.11 -20.09
C MET A 459 1.75 7.93 -21.26
N PHE A 460 2.61 8.29 -22.23
CA PHE A 460 2.17 9.02 -23.42
C PHE A 460 1.35 8.14 -24.38
N ARG A 461 1.65 6.83 -24.46
CA ARG A 461 0.74 5.89 -25.11
C ARG A 461 -0.67 5.96 -24.53
N LEU A 462 -0.78 5.95 -23.19
CA LEU A 462 -2.06 6.02 -22.50
C LEU A 462 -2.76 7.35 -22.80
N TYR A 463 -2.02 8.47 -22.71
CA TYR A 463 -2.51 9.81 -23.03
C TYR A 463 -3.08 9.91 -24.44
N TYR A 464 -2.33 9.47 -25.46
CA TYR A 464 -2.79 9.56 -26.86
C TYR A 464 -4.01 8.69 -27.12
N VAL A 465 -4.06 7.49 -26.58
CA VAL A 465 -5.20 6.59 -26.79
C VAL A 465 -6.49 7.13 -26.16
N ILE A 466 -6.40 7.85 -25.04
CA ILE A 466 -7.57 8.41 -24.34
C ILE A 466 -8.03 9.71 -24.98
N PHE A 467 -7.13 10.64 -25.19
CA PHE A 467 -7.51 12.01 -25.52
C PHE A 467 -7.45 12.33 -27.01
N TRP A 468 -6.72 11.58 -27.81
CA TRP A 468 -6.54 11.80 -29.23
C TRP A 468 -7.18 10.69 -30.08
N GLY A 469 -7.16 10.86 -31.40
CA GLY A 469 -7.79 9.93 -32.33
C GLY A 469 -9.29 10.15 -32.49
N GLN A 470 -9.99 9.16 -33.05
CA GLN A 470 -11.43 9.22 -33.29
C GLN A 470 -12.18 8.90 -31.99
N SER A 471 -13.16 9.72 -31.66
CA SER A 471 -14.00 9.52 -30.49
C SER A 471 -14.90 8.30 -30.68
N TYR A 472 -14.93 7.44 -29.67
CA TYR A 472 -15.83 6.29 -29.62
C TYR A 472 -17.32 6.72 -29.68
N TYR A 473 -17.64 7.89 -29.12
CA TYR A 473 -18.96 8.51 -29.22
C TYR A 473 -19.33 8.85 -30.67
N GLU A 474 -18.39 9.42 -31.46
CA GLU A 474 -18.59 9.81 -32.85
C GLU A 474 -18.85 8.61 -33.78
N LEU A 475 -18.51 7.40 -33.38
CA LEU A 475 -18.77 6.15 -34.11
C LEU A 475 -20.23 5.69 -33.98
N ASP A 476 -20.91 6.04 -32.88
CA ASP A 476 -22.29 5.61 -32.62
C ASP A 476 -23.00 6.63 -31.70
N PRO A 477 -23.33 7.84 -32.23
CA PRO A 477 -23.90 8.93 -31.43
C PRO A 477 -25.31 8.64 -30.90
N GLU A 478 -26.06 7.77 -31.58
CA GLU A 478 -27.46 7.47 -31.22
C GLU A 478 -27.59 6.61 -29.98
N ASN A 479 -26.62 5.67 -29.78
CA ASN A 479 -26.66 4.72 -28.67
C ASN A 479 -25.74 5.09 -27.49
N ARG A 480 -25.00 6.22 -27.58
CA ARG A 480 -24.00 6.63 -26.58
C ARG A 480 -24.24 8.03 -26.08
N ARG A 481 -24.02 8.18 -24.75
CA ARG A 481 -24.08 9.51 -24.14
C ARG A 481 -22.90 10.37 -24.63
N LYS A 482 -23.18 11.61 -25.01
CA LYS A 482 -22.15 12.59 -25.37
C LYS A 482 -21.25 12.85 -24.17
N PRO A 483 -19.91 12.66 -24.29
CA PRO A 483 -18.99 13.01 -23.22
C PRO A 483 -19.06 14.48 -22.85
N GLN A 484 -18.85 14.82 -21.60
CA GLN A 484 -18.79 16.18 -21.08
C GLN A 484 -17.80 16.25 -19.93
N GLU A 485 -17.37 17.46 -19.55
CA GLU A 485 -16.50 17.64 -18.39
C GLU A 485 -17.24 17.30 -17.11
N VAL A 486 -16.51 16.79 -16.11
CA VAL A 486 -17.05 16.47 -14.79
C VAL A 486 -17.35 17.73 -13.98
N PRO A 487 -18.25 17.68 -12.98
CA PRO A 487 -18.59 18.85 -12.16
C PRO A 487 -17.39 19.41 -11.39
N PHE A 488 -17.49 20.68 -10.96
CA PHE A 488 -16.44 21.41 -10.23
C PHE A 488 -15.88 20.64 -9.03
N VAL A 489 -16.74 19.97 -8.27
CA VAL A 489 -16.35 19.18 -7.09
C VAL A 489 -15.35 18.06 -7.47
N MET A 490 -15.36 17.60 -8.71
CA MET A 490 -14.41 16.61 -9.20
C MET A 490 -13.18 17.27 -9.86
N TRP A 491 -13.37 18.25 -10.76
CA TRP A 491 -12.22 18.84 -11.44
C TRP A 491 -11.42 19.81 -10.57
N GLY A 492 -12.00 20.42 -9.53
CA GLY A 492 -11.28 21.29 -8.60
C GLY A 492 -10.07 20.62 -7.94
N PRO A 493 -10.22 19.42 -7.31
CA PRO A 493 -9.11 18.62 -6.83
C PRO A 493 -8.07 18.26 -7.90
N LEU A 494 -8.48 18.04 -9.15
CA LEU A 494 -7.54 17.77 -10.26
C LEU A 494 -6.64 18.97 -10.52
N VAL A 495 -7.21 20.17 -10.61
CA VAL A 495 -6.45 21.41 -10.84
C VAL A 495 -5.51 21.69 -9.67
N PHE A 496 -5.96 21.48 -8.44
CA PHE A 496 -5.13 21.65 -7.25
C PHE A 496 -3.90 20.72 -7.27
N LEU A 497 -4.11 19.42 -7.51
CA LEU A 497 -3.03 18.45 -7.59
C LEU A 497 -2.11 18.70 -8.79
N ALA A 498 -2.66 19.17 -9.93
CA ALA A 498 -1.87 19.56 -11.09
C ALA A 498 -0.96 20.74 -10.79
N ALA A 499 -1.47 21.77 -10.11
CA ALA A 499 -0.68 22.93 -9.70
C ALA A 499 0.48 22.51 -8.75
N ILE A 500 0.19 21.69 -7.75
CA ILE A 500 1.24 21.17 -6.87
C ILE A 500 2.26 20.35 -7.66
N SER A 501 1.84 19.50 -8.59
CA SER A 501 2.74 18.69 -9.42
C SER A 501 3.65 19.52 -10.32
N CYS A 502 3.29 20.78 -10.62
CA CYS A 502 4.17 21.72 -11.32
C CYS A 502 5.22 22.34 -10.39
N VAL A 503 4.88 22.63 -9.14
CA VAL A 503 5.69 23.49 -8.26
C VAL A 503 6.50 22.72 -7.23
N CYS A 504 6.00 21.59 -6.74
CA CYS A 504 6.63 20.88 -5.61
C CYS A 504 8.03 20.32 -5.89
N GLY A 505 8.45 20.24 -7.16
CA GLY A 505 9.82 19.91 -7.54
C GLY A 505 10.86 20.99 -7.23
N LEU A 506 10.41 22.22 -7.01
CA LEU A 506 11.28 23.36 -6.68
C LEU A 506 11.59 23.47 -5.17
N ILE A 507 10.98 22.62 -4.35
CA ILE A 507 11.23 22.60 -2.91
C ILE A 507 12.67 22.09 -2.68
N PRO A 508 13.50 22.79 -1.88
CA PRO A 508 14.85 22.35 -1.53
C PRO A 508 14.76 21.17 -0.53
N PHE A 509 14.40 20.00 -1.03
CA PHE A 509 13.97 18.86 -0.24
C PHE A 509 15.04 18.33 0.70
N GLY A 510 16.30 18.38 0.29
CA GLY A 510 17.45 17.97 1.10
C GLY A 510 17.66 18.80 2.37
N HIS A 511 17.07 20.03 2.42
CA HIS A 511 17.06 20.83 3.64
C HIS A 511 16.08 20.30 4.69
N PHE A 512 15.09 19.50 4.31
CA PHE A 512 14.08 18.97 5.22
C PHE A 512 14.33 17.52 5.58
N VAL A 513 14.79 16.71 4.62
CA VAL A 513 14.97 15.27 4.79
C VAL A 513 16.30 14.81 4.21
N SER A 514 17.12 14.20 5.06
CA SER A 514 18.38 13.56 4.65
C SER A 514 18.68 12.34 5.53
N ALA A 515 19.54 11.44 5.06
CA ALA A 515 19.92 10.23 5.80
C ALA A 515 20.70 10.54 7.07
N THR A 516 21.53 11.58 7.05
CA THR A 516 22.35 12.04 8.19
C THR A 516 21.59 12.97 9.13
N GLY A 517 20.37 13.40 8.77
CA GLY A 517 19.62 14.43 9.50
C GLY A 517 20.10 15.87 9.25
N GLN A 518 21.28 16.06 8.64
CA GLN A 518 21.83 17.38 8.32
C GLN A 518 21.25 17.93 7.01
N SER A 519 21.39 19.24 6.79
CA SER A 519 21.00 19.90 5.54
C SER A 519 21.87 19.44 4.38
N TYR A 520 21.26 19.17 3.25
CA TYR A 520 21.91 18.75 2.02
C TYR A 520 21.43 19.59 0.85
N ASP A 521 22.37 20.20 0.14
CA ASP A 521 22.07 20.95 -1.08
C ASP A 521 22.02 20.00 -2.29
N ILE A 522 20.92 20.06 -3.03
CA ILE A 522 20.72 19.23 -4.21
C ILE A 522 21.56 19.79 -5.35
N HIS A 523 22.48 19.01 -5.88
CA HIS A 523 23.30 19.34 -7.03
C HIS A 523 22.91 18.45 -8.22
N ILE A 524 22.19 19.03 -9.18
CA ILE A 524 21.78 18.31 -10.40
C ILE A 524 23.02 17.96 -11.23
N ASP A 525 23.26 16.66 -11.42
CA ASP A 525 24.28 16.18 -12.35
C ASP A 525 23.84 16.43 -13.79
N THR A 526 24.51 17.36 -14.47
CA THR A 526 24.13 17.79 -15.82
C THR A 526 24.22 16.68 -16.87
N GLN A 527 25.11 15.69 -16.69
CA GLN A 527 25.22 14.56 -17.62
C GLN A 527 24.10 13.56 -17.45
N VAL A 528 23.75 13.26 -16.18
CA VAL A 528 22.63 12.38 -15.86
C VAL A 528 21.31 13.04 -16.28
N ALA A 529 21.11 14.33 -15.95
CA ALA A 529 19.94 15.09 -16.32
C ALA A 529 19.74 15.14 -17.85
N PHE A 530 20.80 15.42 -18.60
CA PHE A 530 20.72 15.42 -20.07
C PHE A 530 20.36 14.04 -20.61
N THR A 531 20.98 12.98 -20.10
CA THR A 531 20.73 11.61 -20.55
C THR A 531 19.29 11.18 -20.24
N SER A 532 18.79 11.47 -19.04
CA SER A 532 17.43 11.12 -18.62
C SER A 532 16.37 11.88 -19.42
N ILE A 533 16.58 13.17 -19.72
CA ILE A 533 15.71 13.97 -20.59
C ILE A 533 15.68 13.40 -22.01
N VAL A 534 16.84 13.11 -22.59
CA VAL A 534 16.94 12.57 -23.96
C VAL A 534 16.19 11.25 -24.07
N VAL A 535 16.39 10.34 -23.12
CA VAL A 535 15.71 9.03 -23.11
C VAL A 535 14.21 9.19 -22.92
N ALA A 536 13.76 10.10 -22.04
CA ALA A 536 12.34 10.39 -21.87
C ALA A 536 11.71 10.98 -23.13
N VAL A 537 12.39 11.93 -23.80
CA VAL A 537 11.93 12.52 -25.07
C VAL A 537 11.84 11.47 -26.18
N ILE A 538 12.81 10.55 -26.27
CA ILE A 538 12.76 9.42 -27.22
C ILE A 538 11.52 8.55 -26.92
N GLY A 539 11.25 8.23 -25.65
CA GLY A 539 10.06 7.48 -25.25
C GLY A 539 8.76 8.18 -25.66
N ILE A 540 8.67 9.50 -25.43
CA ILE A 540 7.53 10.31 -25.84
C ILE A 540 7.39 10.35 -27.35
N ALA A 541 8.47 10.61 -28.09
CA ALA A 541 8.48 10.67 -29.55
C ALA A 541 8.01 9.34 -30.17
N LEU A 542 8.49 8.21 -29.62
CA LEU A 542 8.06 6.88 -30.05
C LEU A 542 6.56 6.66 -29.80
N ALA A 543 6.05 7.04 -28.62
CA ALA A 543 4.63 6.96 -28.30
C ALA A 543 3.80 7.87 -29.21
N THR A 544 4.29 9.08 -29.49
CA THR A 544 3.64 10.04 -30.41
C THR A 544 3.56 9.46 -31.82
N TYR A 545 4.66 8.93 -32.33
CA TYR A 545 4.72 8.33 -33.65
C TYR A 545 3.76 7.14 -33.79
N MET A 546 3.64 6.30 -32.74
CA MET A 546 2.82 5.09 -32.78
C MET A 546 1.31 5.35 -32.56
N TYR A 547 0.95 6.34 -31.75
CA TYR A 547 -0.42 6.49 -31.22
C TYR A 547 -1.06 7.86 -31.43
N ALA A 548 -0.31 8.91 -31.86
CA ALA A 548 -0.87 10.24 -32.13
C ALA A 548 -1.76 10.26 -33.40
N PRO A 549 -2.46 11.34 -33.73
CA PRO A 549 -3.84 11.39 -34.30
C PRO A 549 -4.20 10.42 -35.43
N LYS A 550 -3.24 9.86 -36.13
CA LYS A 550 -3.48 8.77 -37.09
C LYS A 550 -2.74 7.54 -36.61
N LYS A 551 -3.46 6.58 -36.06
CA LYS A 551 -2.94 5.30 -35.61
C LYS A 551 -2.07 4.67 -36.71
N THR A 552 -0.76 4.58 -36.49
CA THR A 552 0.12 3.90 -37.43
C THR A 552 -0.01 2.38 -37.25
N PRO A 553 0.14 1.58 -38.30
CA PRO A 553 0.08 0.13 -38.22
C PRO A 553 1.27 -0.49 -37.48
N LEU A 554 2.24 0.33 -37.01
CA LEU A 554 3.48 -0.14 -36.39
C LEU A 554 3.20 -0.96 -35.12
N ALA A 555 2.28 -0.51 -34.26
CA ALA A 555 1.93 -1.22 -33.03
C ALA A 555 1.36 -2.62 -33.33
N ASP A 556 0.43 -2.70 -34.30
CA ASP A 556 -0.21 -3.94 -34.71
C ASP A 556 0.81 -4.85 -35.45
N THR A 557 1.71 -4.25 -36.21
CA THR A 557 2.79 -4.97 -36.92
C THR A 557 3.77 -5.59 -35.93
N LEU A 558 4.19 -4.86 -34.90
CA LEU A 558 5.07 -5.37 -33.85
C LEU A 558 4.40 -6.50 -33.06
N ALA A 559 3.11 -6.32 -32.70
CA ALA A 559 2.35 -7.35 -32.01
C ALA A 559 2.23 -8.64 -32.85
N LYS A 560 2.06 -8.51 -34.17
CA LYS A 560 2.06 -9.66 -35.10
C LYS A 560 3.42 -10.29 -35.31
N LYS A 561 4.52 -9.51 -35.30
CA LYS A 561 5.89 -10.03 -35.43
C LYS A 561 6.37 -10.76 -34.17
N MET A 562 5.90 -10.33 -32.98
CA MET A 562 6.32 -10.88 -31.69
C MET A 562 5.11 -11.38 -30.88
N PRO A 563 4.29 -12.31 -31.39
CA PRO A 563 3.00 -12.68 -30.78
C PRO A 563 3.16 -13.33 -29.40
N LYS A 564 4.20 -14.14 -29.21
CA LYS A 564 4.47 -14.81 -27.91
C LYS A 564 4.82 -13.79 -26.84
N LEU A 565 5.70 -12.83 -27.15
CA LEU A 565 6.10 -11.79 -26.19
C LEU A 565 4.92 -10.84 -25.86
N HIS A 566 4.18 -10.43 -26.89
CA HIS A 566 3.00 -9.58 -26.70
C HIS A 566 1.94 -10.27 -25.85
N LYS A 567 1.65 -11.56 -26.11
CA LYS A 567 0.72 -12.36 -25.31
C LYS A 567 1.22 -12.56 -23.87
N ALA A 568 2.52 -12.82 -23.68
CA ALA A 568 3.11 -12.94 -22.35
C ALA A 568 2.98 -11.62 -21.56
N ALA A 569 3.32 -10.47 -22.15
CA ALA A 569 3.20 -9.18 -21.49
C ALA A 569 1.73 -8.80 -21.17
N LEU A 570 0.78 -9.10 -22.06
CA LEU A 570 -0.65 -8.94 -21.79
C LEU A 570 -1.12 -9.78 -20.61
N ASN A 571 -0.64 -11.03 -20.49
CA ASN A 571 -0.95 -11.95 -19.41
C ASN A 571 0.02 -11.82 -18.24
N ARG A 572 0.69 -10.65 -18.07
CA ARG A 572 1.57 -10.35 -16.94
C ARG A 572 2.66 -11.41 -16.74
N PHE A 573 3.20 -11.94 -17.86
CA PHE A 573 4.19 -13.05 -17.91
C PHE A 573 3.75 -14.31 -17.13
N TYR A 574 2.47 -14.56 -17.02
CA TYR A 574 1.86 -15.74 -16.36
C TYR A 574 2.25 -15.91 -14.89
N ILE A 575 2.66 -14.83 -14.21
CA ILE A 575 3.02 -14.90 -12.77
C ILE A 575 1.78 -15.22 -11.91
N ASP A 576 0.59 -14.71 -12.29
CA ASP A 576 -0.67 -15.05 -11.63
C ASP A 576 -0.97 -16.55 -11.74
N ASP A 577 -0.75 -17.16 -12.92
CA ASP A 577 -0.96 -18.58 -13.15
C ASP A 577 0.01 -19.44 -12.32
N ALA A 578 1.28 -19.01 -12.22
CA ALA A 578 2.28 -19.67 -11.38
C ALA A 578 1.86 -19.66 -9.89
N TRP A 579 1.37 -18.52 -9.38
CA TRP A 579 0.85 -18.43 -8.01
C TRP A 579 -0.42 -19.27 -7.80
N GLN A 580 -1.33 -19.31 -8.76
CA GLN A 580 -2.51 -20.18 -8.69
C GLN A 580 -2.12 -21.65 -8.69
N PHE A 581 -1.17 -22.06 -9.54
CA PHE A 581 -0.63 -23.42 -9.52
C PHE A 581 -0.03 -23.76 -8.14
N PHE A 582 0.82 -22.88 -7.60
CA PHE A 582 1.41 -23.05 -6.27
C PHE A 582 0.33 -23.22 -5.19
N THR A 583 -0.64 -22.32 -5.16
CA THR A 583 -1.70 -22.33 -4.16
C THR A 583 -2.59 -23.57 -4.27
N HIS A 584 -3.09 -23.90 -5.48
CA HIS A 584 -4.05 -24.99 -5.64
C HIS A 584 -3.40 -26.37 -5.62
N LYS A 585 -2.25 -26.54 -6.28
CA LYS A 585 -1.60 -27.86 -6.37
C LYS A 585 -0.70 -28.17 -5.17
N ILE A 586 0.08 -27.18 -4.73
CA ILE A 586 1.04 -27.40 -3.63
C ILE A 586 0.36 -27.15 -2.29
N VAL A 587 -0.11 -25.93 -2.00
CA VAL A 587 -0.65 -25.61 -0.67
C VAL A 587 -1.93 -26.41 -0.39
N PHE A 588 -2.93 -26.31 -1.25
CA PHE A 588 -4.20 -27.02 -1.01
C PHE A 588 -4.09 -28.52 -1.29
N GLY A 589 -3.38 -28.92 -2.33
CA GLY A 589 -3.28 -30.33 -2.71
C GLY A 589 -2.43 -31.17 -1.77
N LEU A 590 -1.21 -30.69 -1.43
CA LEU A 590 -0.24 -31.47 -0.65
C LEU A 590 -0.31 -31.20 0.85
N PHE A 591 -0.79 -30.03 1.30
CA PHE A 591 -0.85 -29.71 2.72
C PHE A 591 -2.28 -29.66 3.26
N SER A 592 -3.14 -28.79 2.71
CA SER A 592 -4.46 -28.57 3.30
C SER A 592 -5.38 -29.79 3.24
N LYS A 593 -5.39 -30.53 2.12
CA LYS A 593 -6.24 -31.74 1.99
C LYS A 593 -5.83 -32.87 2.95
N PRO A 594 -4.55 -33.25 3.07
CA PRO A 594 -4.13 -34.24 4.06
C PRO A 594 -4.41 -33.82 5.51
N ILE A 595 -4.18 -32.54 5.85
CA ILE A 595 -4.48 -32.01 7.19
C ILE A 595 -5.98 -32.07 7.47
N ALA A 596 -6.81 -31.62 6.52
CA ALA A 596 -8.27 -31.67 6.67
C ALA A 596 -8.81 -33.13 6.71
N TRP A 597 -8.15 -34.07 6.01
CA TRP A 597 -8.48 -35.47 6.11
C TRP A 597 -8.14 -36.03 7.51
N PHE A 598 -6.94 -35.71 8.01
CA PHE A 598 -6.51 -36.11 9.36
C PHE A 598 -7.44 -35.55 10.45
N ASP A 599 -7.78 -34.29 10.36
CA ASP A 599 -8.69 -33.62 11.28
C ASP A 599 -10.04 -34.35 11.34
N ARG A 600 -10.68 -34.56 10.19
CA ARG A 600 -12.00 -35.19 10.11
C ARG A 600 -12.02 -36.67 10.48
N HIS A 601 -11.01 -37.44 10.03
CA HIS A 601 -11.05 -38.91 10.19
C HIS A 601 -10.33 -39.38 11.45
N VAL A 602 -9.27 -38.71 11.86
CA VAL A 602 -8.53 -39.12 13.05
C VAL A 602 -9.02 -38.37 14.28
N ILE A 603 -9.02 -37.02 14.27
CA ILE A 603 -9.39 -36.23 15.45
C ILE A 603 -10.90 -36.36 15.70
N ASP A 604 -11.74 -35.92 14.77
CA ASP A 604 -13.19 -36.02 14.91
C ASP A 604 -13.66 -37.47 15.02
N GLY A 605 -13.03 -38.37 14.24
CA GLY A 605 -13.30 -39.80 14.32
C GLY A 605 -13.03 -40.39 15.70
N THR A 606 -11.94 -40.02 16.35
CA THR A 606 -11.62 -40.43 17.71
C THR A 606 -12.63 -39.92 18.73
N PHE A 607 -12.98 -38.64 18.67
CA PHE A 607 -14.01 -38.08 19.58
C PHE A 607 -15.38 -38.71 19.36
N ASN A 608 -15.78 -38.93 18.12
CA ASN A 608 -17.03 -39.62 17.79
C ASN A 608 -17.03 -41.07 18.27
N PHE A 609 -15.90 -41.78 18.15
CA PHE A 609 -15.74 -43.12 18.69
C PHE A 609 -15.83 -43.15 20.22
N MET A 610 -15.21 -42.20 20.92
CA MET A 610 -15.33 -42.07 22.37
C MET A 610 -16.76 -41.78 22.80
N ALA A 611 -17.45 -40.88 22.07
CA ALA A 611 -18.86 -40.57 22.34
C ALA A 611 -19.76 -41.79 22.12
N TRP A 612 -19.58 -42.50 21.01
CA TRP A 612 -20.27 -43.75 20.72
C TRP A 612 -20.00 -44.81 21.80
N GLY A 613 -18.75 -45.04 22.17
CA GLY A 613 -18.39 -45.99 23.21
C GLY A 613 -19.01 -45.66 24.57
N THR A 614 -19.07 -44.37 24.93
CA THR A 614 -19.74 -43.90 26.14
C THR A 614 -21.24 -44.15 26.09
N GLN A 615 -21.87 -43.90 24.95
CA GLN A 615 -23.28 -44.17 24.73
C GLN A 615 -23.58 -45.67 24.81
N GLU A 616 -22.83 -46.49 24.15
CA GLU A 616 -22.96 -47.95 24.13
C GLU A 616 -22.79 -48.55 25.54
N ALA A 617 -21.74 -48.07 26.25
CA ALA A 617 -21.56 -48.45 27.67
C ALA A 617 -22.77 -48.03 28.53
N GLY A 618 -23.30 -46.82 28.32
CA GLY A 618 -24.49 -46.33 29.00
C GLY A 618 -25.73 -47.20 28.73
N GLU A 619 -25.95 -47.58 27.45
CA GLU A 619 -27.06 -48.46 27.08
C GLU A 619 -26.87 -49.89 27.64
N THR A 620 -25.65 -50.38 27.71
CA THR A 620 -25.34 -51.69 28.30
C THR A 620 -25.59 -51.69 29.83
N ILE A 621 -25.28 -50.61 30.53
CA ILE A 621 -25.50 -50.48 31.98
C ILE A 621 -26.95 -50.15 32.32
N ARG A 622 -27.67 -49.48 31.45
CA ARG A 622 -29.09 -49.04 31.65
C ARG A 622 -30.04 -50.15 32.12
N PRO A 623 -29.98 -51.44 31.59
CA PRO A 623 -30.83 -52.53 32.09
C PRO A 623 -30.58 -52.90 33.55
N TRP A 624 -29.41 -52.56 34.13
CA TRP A 624 -29.12 -52.79 35.54
C TRP A 624 -29.99 -51.87 36.45
N GLN A 625 -30.50 -50.79 35.91
CA GLN A 625 -31.47 -49.93 36.58
C GLN A 625 -32.90 -50.49 36.41
N SER A 626 -33.21 -51.54 37.10
CA SER A 626 -34.48 -52.25 36.96
C SER A 626 -35.70 -51.47 37.50
N GLY A 627 -35.48 -50.41 38.26
CA GLY A 627 -36.53 -49.67 38.98
C GLY A 627 -37.12 -50.42 40.20
N ASP A 628 -36.66 -51.67 40.43
CA ASP A 628 -37.11 -52.46 41.56
C ASP A 628 -36.25 -52.19 42.80
N VAL A 629 -36.91 -51.63 43.82
CA VAL A 629 -36.25 -51.28 45.10
C VAL A 629 -35.60 -52.48 45.77
N ARG A 630 -36.16 -53.70 45.63
CA ARG A 630 -35.61 -54.92 46.21
C ARG A 630 -34.23 -55.26 45.59
N SER A 631 -34.16 -55.18 44.28
CA SER A 631 -32.88 -55.40 43.54
C SER A 631 -31.82 -54.39 43.98
N TYR A 632 -32.18 -53.13 44.14
CA TYR A 632 -31.22 -52.12 44.60
C TYR A 632 -30.79 -52.37 46.07
N ALA A 633 -31.70 -52.78 46.94
CA ALA A 633 -31.36 -53.13 48.30
C ALA A 633 -30.36 -54.32 48.35
N ILE A 634 -30.56 -55.34 47.51
CA ILE A 634 -29.64 -56.49 47.42
C ILE A 634 -28.26 -56.04 46.95
N TRP A 635 -28.19 -55.22 45.87
CA TRP A 635 -26.93 -54.70 45.35
C TRP A 635 -26.20 -53.82 46.36
N PHE A 636 -26.93 -52.97 47.10
CA PHE A 636 -26.38 -52.15 48.16
C PHE A 636 -25.80 -53.00 49.28
N LEU A 637 -26.54 -53.98 49.74
CA LEU A 637 -26.10 -54.91 50.81
C LEU A 637 -24.85 -55.70 50.37
N THR A 638 -24.90 -56.26 49.15
CA THR A 638 -23.78 -57.03 48.59
C THR A 638 -22.53 -56.19 48.47
N GLY A 639 -22.69 -54.95 47.94
CA GLY A 639 -21.56 -54.00 47.82
C GLY A 639 -20.98 -53.59 49.17
N THR A 640 -21.82 -53.34 50.16
CA THR A 640 -21.39 -53.01 51.50
C THR A 640 -20.63 -54.17 52.16
N VAL A 641 -21.14 -55.40 52.03
CA VAL A 641 -20.44 -56.61 52.54
C VAL A 641 -19.11 -56.82 51.83
N ALA A 642 -19.09 -56.70 50.51
CA ALA A 642 -17.86 -56.84 49.73
C ALA A 642 -16.78 -55.79 50.13
N LEU A 643 -17.23 -54.52 50.28
CA LEU A 643 -16.33 -53.44 50.71
C LEU A 643 -15.79 -53.66 52.12
N THR A 644 -16.63 -54.13 53.02
CA THR A 644 -16.25 -54.47 54.40
C THR A 644 -15.24 -55.62 54.43
N LEU A 645 -15.47 -56.67 53.63
CA LEU A 645 -14.54 -57.80 53.51
C LEU A 645 -13.19 -57.38 52.89
N CYS A 646 -13.20 -56.52 51.86
CA CYS A 646 -11.99 -55.94 51.29
C CYS A 646 -11.22 -55.10 52.33
N LEU A 647 -11.90 -54.29 53.10
CA LEU A 647 -11.28 -53.47 54.14
C LEU A 647 -10.69 -54.36 55.27
N LEU A 648 -11.38 -55.42 55.67
CA LEU A 648 -10.86 -56.39 56.64
C LEU A 648 -9.66 -57.21 56.12
N ALA A 649 -9.57 -57.44 54.82
CA ALA A 649 -8.47 -58.14 54.21
C ALA A 649 -7.23 -57.23 54.01
N LEU A 650 -7.41 -55.92 54.03
CA LEU A 650 -6.36 -54.92 53.92
C LEU A 650 -5.82 -54.42 55.27
N LEU A 651 -6.57 -54.66 56.35
CA LEU A 651 -6.16 -54.48 57.74
C LEU A 651 -5.46 -55.76 58.30
#